data_1d3080cbede0d04cf940a7ed0dbd579f
#
_entry.id   1d3080cbede0d04cf940a7ed0dbd579f
#
_cell.length_a   1.000
_cell.length_b   1.000
_cell.length_c   1.000
_cell.angle_alpha   90.00
_cell.angle_beta   90.00
_cell.angle_gamma   90.00
#
_symmetry.space_group_name_H-M   'P 1'
#
loop_
_entity.id
_entity.type
_entity.pdbx_description
1 polymer ?
#
loop_
_entity_poly.entity_id
_entity_poly.type
_entity_poly.pdbx_seq_one_letter_code
_entity_poly.pdbx_strand_id
1 'polypeptide(L)'
;MIRSQASFINRADAGRQLVSRLKALDLPNPVVYALPRGGVPLAVEVARALKAPVDLVLVRKIGAPGYPEVAMAAVVDGEEAQTVVNEEVAMMTGGDSAYLDRARRRELDEIERRRRLWLGGRRRISPAGHTAIVVDDGLATGATAKAALRALRRQGATRIVLAVAVAPANVLEEMRPEADDIVCLAIPRAFSSVGAYYEDFHQLTDDETLGLLHQVWDGAVTADPVAQASVTRALALTPTSRLAAAAEPLPDIDDPAFATAFDRYADARVVLLGEASHGTSEFYRARAAITRRLIEKHGFEIVAVEADWPDAATIDRHVRLKPHKAMATPPFSRFPTWMWQNTDVDAFVGWMRQHNAVRPAQSRAAFYGLDLFNMRASMAAVLEYLDRVDPAAAAEARERYACLTPWNAEPAAYGRAALSEGYAICERPVLSILVGLARHAIDYAAHDGETFFDAAQNARLVVDAEHYYRAMYYGGHESWNVRDRHMFETLDRILTLRGPASKAVVWAHNSHIGDARHTDMGTKYGELNIGQLCRERFGRSAALIGFGTHAGTVMAATNWDEPAEVKTVLPSRPDSYEALCHDTGIGRFMVDLRPGRNDALRNDLRVPRLERYIGVIYRPDTERMSHYTHACLPEQYDGFVWFDETYAVTPISTQIRAGEDDTYPFGL
;
A
#
# COMPACT_ATOMS: atom_id res chain seq x y z
N MET A 1 -9.27 38.83 -7.22
CA MET A 1 -7.98 38.44 -6.59
C MET A 1 -7.99 38.98 -5.17
N ILE A 2 -8.38 38.16 -4.20
CA ILE A 2 -8.26 38.49 -2.77
C ILE A 2 -6.87 37.97 -2.38
N ARG A 3 -5.93 38.89 -2.15
CA ARG A 3 -4.63 38.56 -1.55
C ARG A 3 -4.92 37.97 -0.16
N SER A 4 -4.61 36.68 0.07
CA SER A 4 -4.56 36.11 1.39
C SER A 4 -3.46 36.86 2.15
N GLN A 5 -3.83 37.54 3.24
CA GLN A 5 -2.83 38.09 4.16
C GLN A 5 -2.24 36.89 4.94
N ALA A 6 -1.21 36.23 4.41
CA ALA A 6 -0.37 35.38 5.20
C ALA A 6 0.23 36.25 6.33
N SER A 7 0.03 35.83 7.59
CA SER A 7 0.54 36.57 8.76
C SER A 7 1.93 36.09 9.19
N PHE A 8 2.37 34.91 8.72
CA PHE A 8 3.62 34.27 9.10
C PHE A 8 4.34 33.69 7.88
N ILE A 9 5.67 33.85 7.82
CA ILE A 9 6.48 33.23 6.76
C ILE A 9 6.43 31.70 6.89
N ASN A 10 6.64 31.18 8.10
CA ASN A 10 6.58 29.76 8.45
C ASN A 10 6.34 29.58 9.94
N ARG A 11 6.28 28.33 10.41
CA ARG A 11 6.04 27.99 11.83
C ARG A 11 7.11 28.51 12.77
N ALA A 12 8.39 28.52 12.38
CA ALA A 12 9.46 29.06 13.22
C ALA A 12 9.33 30.57 13.37
N ASP A 13 8.91 31.27 12.31
CA ASP A 13 8.64 32.72 12.38
C ASP A 13 7.49 33.02 13.35
N ALA A 14 6.39 32.29 13.31
CA ALA A 14 5.30 32.40 14.27
C ALA A 14 5.78 32.12 15.71
N GLY A 15 6.66 31.15 15.91
CA GLY A 15 7.29 30.85 17.20
C GLY A 15 8.08 32.07 17.75
N ARG A 16 8.90 32.70 16.92
CA ARG A 16 9.64 33.95 17.31
C ARG A 16 8.70 35.09 17.68
N GLN A 17 7.59 35.24 17.01
CA GLN A 17 6.58 36.24 17.34
C GLN A 17 5.86 35.92 18.67
N LEU A 18 5.56 34.64 18.96
CA LEU A 18 5.02 34.21 20.25
C LEU A 18 5.95 34.55 21.43
N VAL A 19 7.26 34.37 21.24
CA VAL A 19 8.28 34.74 22.27
C VAL A 19 8.10 36.15 22.78
N SER A 20 7.86 37.12 21.91
CA SER A 20 7.70 38.53 22.28
C SER A 20 6.51 38.74 23.23
N ARG A 21 5.43 38.00 23.05
CA ARG A 21 4.22 38.05 23.91
C ARG A 21 4.42 37.28 25.19
N LEU A 22 5.07 36.10 25.13
CA LEU A 22 5.29 35.25 26.31
C LEU A 22 6.28 35.87 27.28
N LYS A 23 7.30 36.62 26.82
CA LYS A 23 8.23 37.33 27.67
C LYS A 23 7.61 38.47 28.50
N ALA A 24 6.42 38.93 28.13
CA ALA A 24 5.68 39.93 28.90
C ALA A 24 4.89 39.31 30.07
N LEU A 25 4.81 37.98 30.14
CA LEU A 25 4.16 37.26 31.24
C LEU A 25 5.20 36.85 32.27
N ASP A 26 4.80 36.86 33.55
CA ASP A 26 5.58 36.23 34.62
C ASP A 26 5.37 34.71 34.57
N LEU A 27 6.41 33.97 34.18
CA LEU A 27 6.34 32.53 33.93
C LEU A 27 7.31 31.77 34.84
N PRO A 28 6.99 31.54 36.12
CA PRO A 28 7.87 30.85 37.05
C PRO A 28 8.02 29.37 36.66
N ASN A 29 9.26 28.86 36.64
CA ASN A 29 9.60 27.48 36.32
C ASN A 29 8.89 26.95 35.03
N PRO A 30 9.09 27.61 33.87
CA PRO A 30 8.37 27.25 32.66
C PRO A 30 8.84 25.93 32.06
N VAL A 31 7.90 25.12 31.59
CA VAL A 31 8.12 23.96 30.72
C VAL A 31 7.27 24.14 29.48
N VAL A 32 7.89 23.99 28.30
CA VAL A 32 7.20 24.12 27.02
C VAL A 32 6.73 22.75 26.55
N TYR A 33 5.44 22.61 26.30
CA TYR A 33 4.80 21.40 25.81
C TYR A 33 4.30 21.62 24.39
N ALA A 34 4.95 20.98 23.41
CA ALA A 34 4.52 21.06 22.02
C ALA A 34 3.39 20.07 21.71
N LEU A 35 2.40 20.51 20.95
CA LEU A 35 1.43 19.62 20.32
C LEU A 35 1.98 19.19 18.93
N PRO A 36 2.49 17.98 18.81
CA PRO A 36 3.12 17.58 17.56
C PRO A 36 2.09 17.23 16.46
N ARG A 37 2.47 17.38 15.14
CA ARG A 37 3.78 17.85 14.71
C ARG A 37 3.87 19.38 14.59
N GLY A 38 2.75 20.06 14.27
CA GLY A 38 2.69 21.49 13.92
C GLY A 38 3.24 22.43 14.97
N GLY A 39 3.00 22.15 16.25
CA GLY A 39 3.47 22.98 17.37
C GLY A 39 4.97 22.90 17.66
N VAL A 40 5.69 21.88 17.15
CA VAL A 40 7.10 21.66 17.50
C VAL A 40 8.02 22.80 17.03
N PRO A 41 7.96 23.31 15.78
CA PRO A 41 8.84 24.40 15.37
C PRO A 41 8.65 25.67 16.20
N LEU A 42 7.41 25.99 16.59
CA LEU A 42 7.10 27.12 17.44
C LEU A 42 7.65 26.91 18.86
N ALA A 43 7.43 25.71 19.41
CA ALA A 43 7.87 25.33 20.75
C ALA A 43 9.39 25.39 20.91
N VAL A 44 10.14 24.98 19.89
CA VAL A 44 11.61 25.07 19.85
C VAL A 44 12.09 26.52 19.97
N GLU A 45 11.49 27.46 19.23
CA GLU A 45 11.82 28.88 19.32
C GLU A 45 11.46 29.45 20.70
N VAL A 46 10.28 29.08 21.24
CA VAL A 46 9.84 29.50 22.56
C VAL A 46 10.76 28.95 23.66
N ALA A 47 11.07 27.67 23.62
CA ALA A 47 11.93 27.00 24.61
C ALA A 47 13.34 27.61 24.63
N ARG A 48 13.91 27.80 23.44
CA ARG A 48 15.24 28.45 23.28
C ARG A 48 15.26 29.86 23.90
N ALA A 49 14.24 30.66 23.60
CA ALA A 49 14.18 32.06 24.02
C ALA A 49 13.87 32.24 25.52
N LEU A 50 13.12 31.31 26.12
CA LEU A 50 12.81 31.31 27.57
C LEU A 50 13.81 30.49 28.38
N LYS A 51 14.76 29.81 27.73
CA LYS A 51 15.68 28.82 28.34
C LYS A 51 14.93 27.78 29.16
N ALA A 52 13.76 27.36 28.66
CA ALA A 52 12.88 26.40 29.28
C ALA A 52 13.06 25.01 28.65
N PRO A 53 12.92 23.93 29.42
CA PRO A 53 12.90 22.60 28.86
C PRO A 53 11.66 22.40 27.96
N VAL A 54 11.80 21.54 26.94
CA VAL A 54 10.72 21.21 26.01
C VAL A 54 10.36 19.73 26.10
N ASP A 55 9.07 19.44 26.11
CA ASP A 55 8.51 18.09 26.02
C ASP A 55 7.30 18.08 25.07
N LEU A 56 6.76 16.90 24.78
CA LEU A 56 5.62 16.71 23.90
C LEU A 56 4.38 16.30 24.69
N VAL A 57 3.21 16.78 24.27
CA VAL A 57 1.93 16.21 24.67
C VAL A 57 1.29 15.50 23.48
N LEU A 58 1.25 14.17 23.56
CA LEU A 58 0.66 13.35 22.51
C LEU A 58 -0.84 13.19 22.79
N VAL A 59 -1.65 13.59 21.82
CA VAL A 59 -3.11 13.48 21.90
C VAL A 59 -3.62 12.69 20.70
N ARG A 60 -4.50 11.73 20.93
CA ARG A 60 -5.16 10.95 19.90
C ARG A 60 -6.68 11.02 20.08
N LYS A 61 -7.38 11.35 19.00
CA LYS A 61 -8.84 11.37 19.01
C LYS A 61 -9.40 9.97 18.82
N ILE A 62 -10.46 9.66 19.55
CA ILE A 62 -11.30 8.47 19.34
C ILE A 62 -12.54 8.94 18.59
N GLY A 63 -12.72 8.48 17.36
CA GLY A 63 -13.92 8.75 16.58
C GLY A 63 -15.15 8.02 17.10
N ALA A 64 -16.33 8.53 16.82
CA ALA A 64 -17.58 7.88 17.15
C ALA A 64 -17.85 6.63 16.28
N PRO A 65 -18.58 5.62 16.78
CA PRO A 65 -18.95 4.45 16.00
C PRO A 65 -19.66 4.84 14.69
N GLY A 66 -19.15 4.37 13.55
CA GLY A 66 -19.68 4.73 12.23
C GLY A 66 -19.35 6.14 11.72
N TYR A 67 -18.75 7.00 12.56
CA TYR A 67 -18.38 8.38 12.22
C TYR A 67 -16.97 8.72 12.73
N PRO A 68 -15.91 8.20 12.11
CA PRO A 68 -14.54 8.33 12.61
C PRO A 68 -14.03 9.78 12.67
N GLU A 69 -14.61 10.69 11.87
CA GLU A 69 -14.26 12.13 11.90
C GLU A 69 -14.89 12.88 13.08
N VAL A 70 -15.93 12.34 13.69
CA VAL A 70 -16.60 12.93 14.86
C VAL A 70 -15.90 12.47 16.13
N ALA A 71 -15.11 13.35 16.75
CA ALA A 71 -14.36 13.01 17.96
C ALA A 71 -15.27 12.79 19.16
N MET A 72 -15.46 11.53 19.57
CA MET A 72 -16.22 11.14 20.76
C MET A 72 -15.35 11.24 22.03
N ALA A 73 -14.06 10.99 21.92
CA ALA A 73 -13.12 11.10 23.03
C ALA A 73 -11.72 11.48 22.53
N ALA A 74 -10.82 11.81 23.44
CA ALA A 74 -9.41 11.96 23.18
C ALA A 74 -8.60 11.25 24.28
N VAL A 75 -7.55 10.53 23.87
CA VAL A 75 -6.56 9.95 24.77
C VAL A 75 -5.35 10.86 24.78
N VAL A 76 -4.93 11.23 25.96
CA VAL A 76 -3.77 12.10 26.18
C VAL A 76 -2.69 11.33 26.91
N ASP A 77 -1.49 11.49 26.45
CA ASP A 77 -0.28 10.93 27.02
C ASP A 77 -0.02 11.45 28.45
N GLY A 78 0.46 10.60 29.37
CA GLY A 78 0.75 10.94 30.78
C GLY A 78 1.43 9.78 31.50
N GLU A 79 1.92 9.97 32.75
CA GLU A 79 2.35 8.85 33.60
C GLU A 79 1.20 7.85 33.75
N GLU A 80 -0.02 8.36 33.90
CA GLU A 80 -1.26 7.65 33.65
C GLU A 80 -1.97 8.31 32.47
N ALA A 81 -2.10 7.57 31.37
CA ALA A 81 -2.77 8.07 30.16
C ALA A 81 -4.25 8.38 30.46
N GLN A 82 -4.66 9.58 30.12
CA GLN A 82 -5.99 10.08 30.42
C GLN A 82 -6.89 10.03 29.20
N THR A 83 -8.16 9.66 29.44
CA THR A 83 -9.20 9.74 28.41
C THR A 83 -10.17 10.87 28.77
N VAL A 84 -10.35 11.79 27.83
CA VAL A 84 -11.32 12.87 27.92
C VAL A 84 -12.47 12.52 26.98
N VAL A 85 -13.64 12.22 27.53
CA VAL A 85 -14.85 11.85 26.77
C VAL A 85 -15.71 13.09 26.54
N ASN A 86 -16.26 13.22 25.35
CA ASN A 86 -17.36 14.12 25.05
C ASN A 86 -18.67 13.34 25.26
N GLU A 87 -19.26 13.50 26.42
CA GLU A 87 -20.44 12.74 26.84
C GLU A 87 -21.65 12.95 25.92
N GLU A 88 -21.80 14.17 25.37
CA GLU A 88 -22.89 14.50 24.46
C GLU A 88 -22.77 13.71 23.15
N VAL A 89 -21.57 13.71 22.55
CA VAL A 89 -21.29 12.93 21.33
C VAL A 89 -21.39 11.42 21.60
N ALA A 90 -20.90 10.95 22.74
CA ALA A 90 -20.97 9.54 23.10
C ALA A 90 -22.43 9.07 23.22
N MET A 91 -23.30 9.86 23.88
CA MET A 91 -24.72 9.57 23.97
C MET A 91 -25.45 9.60 22.63
N MET A 92 -25.13 10.58 21.76
CA MET A 92 -25.76 10.70 20.44
C MET A 92 -25.37 9.60 19.45
N THR A 93 -24.16 9.04 19.57
CA THR A 93 -23.59 8.11 18.59
C THR A 93 -23.62 6.65 19.02
N GLY A 94 -24.16 6.36 20.22
CA GLY A 94 -24.27 4.99 20.73
C GLY A 94 -22.94 4.32 21.07
N GLY A 95 -21.90 5.11 21.35
CA GLY A 95 -20.60 4.61 21.77
C GLY A 95 -20.65 3.99 23.16
N ASP A 96 -20.70 2.65 23.23
CA ASP A 96 -20.69 1.94 24.51
C ASP A 96 -19.29 1.90 25.15
N SER A 97 -19.23 1.52 26.42
CA SER A 97 -17.96 1.41 27.16
C SER A 97 -17.00 0.42 26.53
N ALA A 98 -17.50 -0.66 25.94
CA ALA A 98 -16.68 -1.68 25.29
C ALA A 98 -16.03 -1.17 23.99
N TYR A 99 -16.74 -0.37 23.21
CA TYR A 99 -16.16 0.32 22.05
C TYR A 99 -15.06 1.31 22.49
N LEU A 100 -15.37 2.14 23.48
CA LEU A 100 -14.42 3.13 23.99
C LEU A 100 -13.15 2.47 24.54
N ASP A 101 -13.25 1.35 25.27
CA ASP A 101 -12.11 0.61 25.80
C ASP A 101 -11.24 -0.02 24.70
N ARG A 102 -11.84 -0.55 23.63
CA ARG A 102 -11.08 -1.08 22.49
C ARG A 102 -10.38 0.03 21.73
N ALA A 103 -11.08 1.11 21.43
CA ALA A 103 -10.53 2.26 20.73
C ALA A 103 -9.42 2.93 21.56
N ARG A 104 -9.63 3.08 22.88
CA ARG A 104 -8.63 3.61 23.81
C ARG A 104 -7.34 2.79 23.78
N ARG A 105 -7.41 1.47 23.85
CA ARG A 105 -6.21 0.61 23.79
C ARG A 105 -5.43 0.83 22.49
N ARG A 106 -6.10 0.83 21.34
CA ARG A 106 -5.46 1.08 20.04
C ARG A 106 -4.76 2.44 19.99
N GLU A 107 -5.41 3.50 20.47
CA GLU A 107 -4.82 4.83 20.46
C GLU A 107 -3.67 4.97 21.48
N LEU A 108 -3.69 4.22 22.59
CA LEU A 108 -2.58 4.15 23.54
C LEU A 108 -1.35 3.47 22.94
N ASP A 109 -1.53 2.38 22.18
CA ASP A 109 -0.44 1.70 21.48
C ASP A 109 0.22 2.65 20.47
N GLU A 110 -0.56 3.45 19.75
CA GLU A 110 -0.07 4.43 18.82
C GLU A 110 0.63 5.62 19.52
N ILE A 111 0.12 6.09 20.65
CA ILE A 111 0.80 7.10 21.49
C ILE A 111 2.16 6.57 21.94
N GLU A 112 2.22 5.34 22.43
CA GLU A 112 3.46 4.72 22.91
C GLU A 112 4.46 4.50 21.75
N ARG A 113 3.98 4.14 20.56
CA ARG A 113 4.80 4.07 19.33
C ARG A 113 5.41 5.43 18.99
N ARG A 114 4.60 6.49 18.94
CA ARG A 114 5.07 7.86 18.66
C ARG A 114 6.03 8.37 19.72
N ARG A 115 5.75 8.03 20.96
CA ARG A 115 6.61 8.38 22.08
C ARG A 115 7.99 7.78 21.95
N ARG A 116 8.09 6.48 21.64
CA ARG A 116 9.37 5.81 21.38
C ARG A 116 10.10 6.45 20.21
N LEU A 117 9.37 6.79 19.16
CA LEU A 117 9.93 7.42 17.97
C LEU A 117 10.50 8.83 18.28
N TRP A 118 9.71 9.70 18.93
CA TRP A 118 10.09 11.10 19.09
C TRP A 118 10.86 11.40 20.39
N LEU A 119 10.69 10.62 21.44
CA LEU A 119 11.35 10.86 22.74
C LEU A 119 12.53 9.91 23.01
N GLY A 120 12.72 8.85 22.21
CA GLY A 120 13.92 8.00 22.24
C GLY A 120 14.31 7.47 23.61
N GLY A 121 13.31 7.19 24.49
CA GLY A 121 13.57 6.74 25.87
C GLY A 121 13.83 7.88 26.88
N ARG A 122 13.74 9.14 26.48
CA ARG A 122 13.81 10.30 27.41
C ARG A 122 12.69 10.23 28.44
N ARG A 123 13.03 10.57 29.67
CA ARG A 123 12.01 10.72 30.74
C ARG A 123 11.15 11.94 30.44
N ARG A 124 9.88 11.80 30.67
CA ARG A 124 8.93 12.92 30.63
C ARG A 124 9.30 13.98 31.64
N ILE A 125 9.01 15.22 31.27
CA ILE A 125 9.06 16.34 32.20
C ILE A 125 7.67 16.45 32.83
N SER A 126 7.59 16.22 34.14
CA SER A 126 6.34 16.36 34.87
C SER A 126 5.88 17.82 34.88
N PRO A 127 4.61 18.12 34.61
CA PRO A 127 4.08 19.48 34.75
C PRO A 127 3.84 19.90 36.21
N ALA A 128 3.94 18.96 37.14
CA ALA A 128 3.66 19.24 38.55
C ALA A 128 4.60 20.30 39.14
N GLY A 129 4.04 21.36 39.67
CA GLY A 129 4.80 22.49 40.24
C GLY A 129 5.40 23.45 39.20
N HIS A 130 5.08 23.26 37.91
CA HIS A 130 5.60 24.07 36.80
C HIS A 130 4.52 24.94 36.12
N THR A 131 4.94 26.01 35.46
CA THR A 131 4.12 26.70 34.47
C THR A 131 4.21 25.93 33.14
N ALA A 132 3.13 25.28 32.72
CA ALA A 132 3.04 24.56 31.46
C ALA A 132 2.66 25.52 30.32
N ILE A 133 3.55 25.70 29.34
CA ILE A 133 3.28 26.50 28.14
C ILE A 133 2.96 25.53 27.00
N VAL A 134 1.69 25.42 26.63
CA VAL A 134 1.22 24.55 25.54
C VAL A 134 1.28 25.31 24.23
N VAL A 135 2.03 24.78 23.25
CA VAL A 135 2.31 25.47 21.98
C VAL A 135 1.76 24.66 20.80
N ASP A 136 1.02 25.36 19.90
CA ASP A 136 0.54 24.78 18.63
C ASP A 136 0.62 25.81 17.51
N ASP A 137 0.63 25.35 16.22
CA ASP A 137 0.69 26.22 15.05
C ASP A 137 -0.66 26.92 14.77
N GLY A 138 -1.76 26.42 15.30
CA GLY A 138 -3.06 27.06 15.26
C GLY A 138 -4.19 26.13 15.67
N LEU A 139 -5.32 26.72 16.06
CA LEU A 139 -6.51 25.98 16.44
C LEU A 139 -7.59 26.10 15.38
N ALA A 140 -8.05 24.97 14.84
CA ALA A 140 -9.24 24.93 14.00
C ALA A 140 -10.50 24.70 14.86
N THR A 141 -10.54 23.58 15.60
CA THR A 141 -11.63 23.23 16.53
C THR A 141 -11.21 23.26 18.01
N GLY A 142 -9.91 23.37 18.28
CA GLY A 142 -9.37 23.39 19.62
C GLY A 142 -9.44 22.08 20.42
N ALA A 143 -10.05 21.02 19.89
CA ALA A 143 -10.28 19.77 20.62
C ALA A 143 -8.99 19.11 21.15
N THR A 144 -7.92 19.10 20.36
CA THR A 144 -6.61 18.57 20.74
C THR A 144 -5.98 19.40 21.88
N ALA A 145 -5.98 20.72 21.71
CA ALA A 145 -5.46 21.64 22.72
C ALA A 145 -6.24 21.51 24.05
N LYS A 146 -7.58 21.49 24.00
CA LYS A 146 -8.45 21.34 25.15
C LYS A 146 -8.15 20.06 25.96
N ALA A 147 -7.97 18.94 25.25
CA ALA A 147 -7.60 17.67 25.89
C ALA A 147 -6.22 17.75 26.55
N ALA A 148 -5.24 18.37 25.91
CA ALA A 148 -3.90 18.56 26.44
C ALA A 148 -3.89 19.46 27.69
N LEU A 149 -4.58 20.60 27.65
CA LEU A 149 -4.69 21.53 28.78
C LEU A 149 -5.28 20.84 30.02
N ARG A 150 -6.38 20.10 29.82
CA ARG A 150 -7.03 19.34 30.90
C ARG A 150 -6.12 18.26 31.49
N ALA A 151 -5.38 17.56 30.64
CA ALA A 151 -4.46 16.53 31.10
C ALA A 151 -3.31 17.12 31.93
N LEU A 152 -2.70 18.21 31.46
CA LEU A 152 -1.63 18.89 32.18
C LEU A 152 -2.12 19.47 33.52
N ARG A 153 -3.35 19.99 33.57
CA ARG A 153 -3.96 20.48 34.82
C ARG A 153 -4.12 19.33 35.86
N ARG A 154 -4.61 18.17 35.41
CA ARG A 154 -4.76 16.98 36.27
C ARG A 154 -3.40 16.40 36.69
N GLN A 155 -2.35 16.59 35.89
CA GLN A 155 -0.99 16.19 36.23
C GLN A 155 -0.28 17.19 37.16
N GLY A 156 -0.97 18.22 37.63
CA GLY A 156 -0.47 19.13 38.68
C GLY A 156 0.26 20.37 38.16
N ALA A 157 0.04 20.78 36.92
CA ALA A 157 0.52 22.09 36.44
C ALA A 157 -0.05 23.21 37.31
N THR A 158 0.82 24.08 37.84
CA THR A 158 0.42 25.20 38.71
C THR A 158 -0.20 26.34 37.92
N ARG A 159 0.25 26.52 36.67
CA ARG A 159 -0.28 27.49 35.72
C ARG A 159 -0.20 26.91 34.34
N ILE A 160 -1.18 27.20 33.48
CA ILE A 160 -1.24 26.76 32.10
C ILE A 160 -1.39 27.95 31.19
N VAL A 161 -0.47 28.07 30.25
CA VAL A 161 -0.47 29.10 29.19
C VAL A 161 -0.67 28.42 27.85
N LEU A 162 -1.72 28.77 27.13
CA LEU A 162 -1.93 28.34 25.76
C LEU A 162 -1.31 29.37 24.81
N ALA A 163 -0.35 28.97 23.98
CA ALA A 163 0.35 29.84 23.04
C ALA A 163 0.17 29.32 21.61
N VAL A 164 -0.57 30.03 20.77
CA VAL A 164 -0.91 29.63 19.40
C VAL A 164 -0.74 30.77 18.42
N ALA A 165 -0.38 30.43 17.17
CA ALA A 165 -0.20 31.45 16.15
C ALA A 165 -1.53 32.01 15.64
N VAL A 166 -2.54 31.17 15.39
CA VAL A 166 -3.84 31.58 14.86
C VAL A 166 -4.97 30.75 15.40
N ALA A 167 -6.09 31.38 15.73
CA ALA A 167 -7.32 30.71 16.11
C ALA A 167 -8.55 31.59 15.88
N PRO A 168 -9.75 31.01 15.57
CA PRO A 168 -11.00 31.76 15.55
C PRO A 168 -11.40 32.21 16.97
N ALA A 169 -12.09 33.36 17.07
CA ALA A 169 -12.47 33.96 18.35
C ALA A 169 -13.32 33.04 19.21
N ASN A 170 -14.28 32.33 18.63
CA ASN A 170 -15.15 31.38 19.34
C ASN A 170 -14.38 30.21 19.97
N VAL A 171 -13.35 29.70 19.26
CA VAL A 171 -12.50 28.63 19.79
C VAL A 171 -11.66 29.13 20.97
N LEU A 172 -11.14 30.35 20.91
CA LEU A 172 -10.39 30.95 22.02
C LEU A 172 -11.29 31.14 23.26
N GLU A 173 -12.55 31.54 23.08
CA GLU A 173 -13.51 31.65 24.19
C GLU A 173 -13.76 30.28 24.87
N GLU A 174 -13.81 29.20 24.10
CA GLU A 174 -13.93 27.85 24.64
C GLU A 174 -12.66 27.37 25.39
N MET A 175 -11.49 27.95 25.08
CA MET A 175 -10.23 27.62 25.77
C MET A 175 -10.04 28.42 27.09
N ARG A 176 -10.77 29.54 27.30
CA ARG A 176 -10.61 30.36 28.50
C ARG A 176 -10.80 29.62 29.85
N PRO A 177 -11.75 28.68 29.98
CA PRO A 177 -11.86 27.90 31.23
C PRO A 177 -10.73 26.89 31.45
N GLU A 178 -9.95 26.56 30.40
CA GLU A 178 -8.96 25.49 30.44
C GLU A 178 -7.51 26.01 30.62
N ALA A 179 -7.27 27.30 30.34
CA ALA A 179 -5.96 27.93 30.45
C ALA A 179 -6.03 29.18 31.33
N ASP A 180 -4.98 29.42 32.13
CA ASP A 180 -4.88 30.63 32.95
C ASP A 180 -4.56 31.87 32.08
N ASP A 181 -3.78 31.67 31.00
CA ASP A 181 -3.49 32.69 30.00
C ASP A 181 -3.59 32.11 28.60
N ILE A 182 -4.01 32.94 27.66
CA ILE A 182 -4.03 32.61 26.23
C ILE A 182 -3.27 33.68 25.44
N VAL A 183 -2.23 33.26 24.73
CA VAL A 183 -1.48 34.06 23.78
C VAL A 183 -1.80 33.60 22.37
N CYS A 184 -2.53 34.42 21.61
CA CYS A 184 -2.82 34.17 20.20
C CYS A 184 -2.34 35.37 19.38
N LEU A 185 -1.60 35.11 18.28
CA LEU A 185 -1.03 36.18 17.45
C LEU A 185 -2.05 36.74 16.47
N ALA A 186 -2.86 35.89 15.87
CA ALA A 186 -3.85 36.27 14.87
C ALA A 186 -5.24 35.69 15.23
N ILE A 187 -6.25 36.57 15.26
CA ILE A 187 -7.65 36.22 15.53
C ILE A 187 -8.49 36.73 14.37
N PRO A 188 -8.60 35.95 13.29
CA PRO A 188 -9.31 36.40 12.06
C PRO A 188 -10.82 36.43 12.23
N ARG A 189 -11.48 37.39 11.56
CA ARG A 189 -12.96 37.46 11.50
C ARG A 189 -13.58 36.35 10.65
N ALA A 190 -12.85 35.90 9.61
CA ALA A 190 -13.24 34.78 8.78
C ALA A 190 -12.07 33.78 8.76
N PHE A 191 -12.27 32.64 9.41
CA PHE A 191 -11.27 31.59 9.51
C PHE A 191 -11.57 30.48 8.50
N SER A 192 -10.61 30.14 7.64
CA SER A 192 -10.77 29.04 6.67
C SER A 192 -9.98 27.80 7.12
N SER A 193 -8.70 27.94 7.38
CA SER A 193 -7.82 26.87 7.87
C SER A 193 -6.57 27.49 8.51
N VAL A 194 -5.86 26.74 9.36
CA VAL A 194 -4.59 27.18 9.96
C VAL A 194 -3.56 27.52 8.89
N GLY A 195 -3.42 26.66 7.88
CA GLY A 195 -2.42 26.84 6.82
C GLY A 195 -2.58 28.11 5.97
N ALA A 196 -3.78 28.69 5.90
CA ALA A 196 -4.03 29.92 5.15
C ALA A 196 -3.28 31.16 5.71
N TYR A 197 -2.76 31.06 6.91
CA TYR A 197 -2.03 32.15 7.60
C TYR A 197 -0.51 32.02 7.53
N TYR A 198 -0.01 31.01 6.82
CA TYR A 198 1.42 30.79 6.60
C TYR A 198 1.75 30.85 5.12
N GLU A 199 2.88 31.44 4.76
CA GLU A 199 3.41 31.41 3.39
C GLU A 199 3.95 30.00 3.07
N ASP A 200 4.68 29.41 4.03
CA ASP A 200 5.13 28.02 3.99
C ASP A 200 4.48 27.23 5.14
N PHE A 201 3.58 26.32 4.79
CA PHE A 201 2.87 25.44 5.71
C PHE A 201 3.01 23.95 5.30
N HIS A 202 4.21 23.55 4.84
CA HIS A 202 4.44 22.16 4.49
C HIS A 202 4.18 21.22 5.69
N GLN A 203 3.77 20.00 5.41
CA GLN A 203 3.50 19.00 6.45
C GLN A 203 4.83 18.47 6.99
N LEU A 204 5.12 18.74 8.28
CA LEU A 204 6.35 18.28 8.93
C LEU A 204 6.43 16.76 8.94
N THR A 205 7.58 16.23 8.56
CA THR A 205 7.93 14.82 8.73
C THR A 205 8.32 14.51 10.18
N ASP A 206 8.37 13.22 10.51
CA ASP A 206 8.87 12.80 11.84
C ASP A 206 10.36 13.14 12.01
N ASP A 207 11.15 13.04 10.93
CA ASP A 207 12.59 13.39 10.96
C ASP A 207 12.83 14.88 11.16
N GLU A 208 12.08 15.74 10.49
CA GLU A 208 12.13 17.19 10.73
C GLU A 208 11.74 17.53 12.16
N THR A 209 10.68 16.89 12.67
CA THR A 209 10.22 17.05 14.05
C THR A 209 11.31 16.63 15.05
N LEU A 210 11.95 15.48 14.83
CA LEU A 210 13.08 15.01 15.64
C LEU A 210 14.29 15.94 15.56
N GLY A 211 14.67 16.36 14.35
CA GLY A 211 15.79 17.28 14.14
C GLY A 211 15.61 18.61 14.89
N LEU A 212 14.39 19.13 14.91
CA LEU A 212 14.05 20.35 15.66
C LEU A 212 14.14 20.16 17.19
N LEU A 213 13.62 19.03 17.71
CA LEU A 213 13.68 18.70 19.13
C LEU A 213 15.13 18.51 19.61
N HIS A 214 15.97 17.83 18.83
CA HIS A 214 17.39 17.65 19.14
C HIS A 214 18.14 18.97 19.28
N GLN A 215 17.84 19.99 18.49
CA GLN A 215 18.45 21.32 18.60
C GLN A 215 18.30 21.96 19.99
N VAL A 216 17.24 21.63 20.73
CA VAL A 216 16.97 22.15 22.07
C VAL A 216 17.45 21.20 23.15
N TRP A 217 17.37 19.90 22.89
CA TRP A 217 17.77 18.89 23.87
C TRP A 217 19.30 18.74 24.01
N ASP A 218 20.05 18.85 22.91
CA ASP A 218 21.51 18.68 22.91
C ASP A 218 22.24 19.92 23.45
N GLY A 219 21.59 21.08 23.47
CA GLY A 219 22.11 22.30 24.10
C GLY A 219 22.10 22.31 25.64
N ALA A 220 21.49 21.29 26.29
CA ALA A 220 21.26 21.23 27.74
C ALA A 220 22.12 20.20 28.51
N VAL A 221 23.00 19.43 27.83
CA VAL A 221 23.79 18.37 28.47
C VAL A 221 25.28 18.60 28.30
N THR A 222 25.92 19.11 29.36
CA THR A 222 27.37 18.97 29.59
C THR A 222 27.61 17.69 30.38
N ALA A 223 28.02 16.60 29.77
CA ALA A 223 28.65 15.45 30.41
C ALA A 223 29.27 14.43 29.41
N ASP A 224 30.53 14.14 29.66
CA ASP A 224 31.36 12.99 29.26
C ASP A 224 31.58 12.71 27.75
N PRO A 225 32.79 13.02 27.20
CA PRO A 225 33.09 12.91 25.76
C PRO A 225 33.24 11.45 25.23
N VAL A 226 33.45 10.46 26.07
CA VAL A 226 33.75 9.07 25.65
C VAL A 226 32.46 8.25 25.47
N ALA A 227 31.45 8.48 26.30
CA ALA A 227 30.13 7.88 26.12
C ALA A 227 29.37 8.49 24.93
N GLN A 228 29.62 9.77 24.63
CA GLN A 228 29.02 10.49 23.50
C GLN A 228 29.50 9.98 22.13
N ALA A 229 30.77 9.60 21.97
CA ALA A 229 31.30 9.14 20.68
C ALA A 229 30.68 7.81 20.21
N SER A 230 30.31 6.90 21.12
CA SER A 230 29.64 5.64 20.77
C SER A 230 28.13 5.81 20.57
N VAL A 231 27.48 6.67 21.33
CA VAL A 231 26.05 7.00 21.21
C VAL A 231 25.80 7.91 20.00
N THR A 232 26.67 8.90 19.76
CA THR A 232 26.59 9.79 18.59
C THR A 232 26.81 9.02 17.27
N ARG A 233 27.65 7.97 17.28
CA ARG A 233 27.85 7.12 16.11
C ARG A 233 26.67 6.19 15.83
N ALA A 234 25.88 5.81 16.85
CA ALA A 234 24.65 5.01 16.72
C ALA A 234 23.41 5.87 16.40
N LEU A 235 23.42 7.16 16.81
CA LEU A 235 22.34 8.13 16.57
C LEU A 235 22.51 8.94 15.27
N ALA A 236 23.66 8.86 14.62
CA ALA A 236 23.99 9.61 13.40
C ALA A 236 23.56 8.92 12.09
N LEU A 237 22.92 7.75 12.13
CA LEU A 237 22.47 7.06 10.91
C LEU A 237 21.01 7.43 10.61
N THR A 238 20.82 8.27 9.60
CA THR A 238 19.49 8.54 9.03
C THR A 238 18.88 7.26 8.43
N PRO A 239 17.56 7.17 8.24
CA PRO A 239 16.95 6.05 7.52
C PRO A 239 17.63 5.79 6.17
N THR A 240 17.98 6.84 5.42
CA THR A 240 18.72 6.75 4.15
C THR A 240 20.11 6.14 4.33
N SER A 241 20.87 6.56 5.35
CA SER A 241 22.24 6.03 5.58
C SER A 241 22.20 4.58 6.07
N ARG A 242 21.18 4.19 6.85
CA ARG A 242 20.97 2.77 7.22
C ARG A 242 20.54 1.93 6.03
N LEU A 243 19.67 2.49 5.17
CA LEU A 243 19.28 1.83 3.93
C LEU A 243 20.50 1.62 3.03
N ALA A 244 21.33 2.66 2.83
CA ALA A 244 22.57 2.54 2.06
C ALA A 244 23.53 1.49 2.62
N ALA A 245 23.62 1.38 3.95
CA ALA A 245 24.48 0.37 4.62
C ALA A 245 23.91 -1.06 4.52
N ALA A 246 22.59 -1.22 4.42
CA ALA A 246 21.89 -2.49 4.30
C ALA A 246 21.63 -2.90 2.84
N ALA A 247 21.75 -1.95 1.91
CA ALA A 247 21.59 -2.20 0.49
C ALA A 247 22.69 -3.15 -0.02
N GLU A 248 22.27 -4.19 -0.69
CA GLU A 248 23.14 -5.13 -1.39
C GLU A 248 23.17 -4.74 -2.87
N PRO A 249 24.25 -4.11 -3.39
CA PRO A 249 24.31 -3.72 -4.78
C PRO A 249 24.14 -4.93 -5.70
N LEU A 250 23.29 -4.80 -6.70
CA LEU A 250 23.04 -5.84 -7.70
C LEU A 250 23.87 -5.56 -8.95
N PRO A 251 24.47 -6.58 -9.58
CA PRO A 251 25.08 -6.46 -10.90
C PRO A 251 24.04 -6.17 -11.98
N ASP A 252 24.45 -6.08 -13.23
CA ASP A 252 23.52 -5.95 -14.35
C ASP A 252 22.54 -7.12 -14.40
N ILE A 253 21.30 -6.88 -14.85
CA ILE A 253 20.25 -7.92 -14.90
C ILE A 253 20.68 -9.09 -15.81
N ASP A 254 21.48 -8.80 -16.84
CA ASP A 254 21.98 -9.81 -17.77
C ASP A 254 23.19 -10.57 -17.23
N ASP A 255 23.78 -10.12 -16.12
CA ASP A 255 24.83 -10.86 -15.41
C ASP A 255 24.20 -12.04 -14.64
N PRO A 256 24.66 -13.28 -14.85
CA PRO A 256 24.17 -14.44 -14.10
C PRO A 256 24.25 -14.29 -12.56
N ALA A 257 25.14 -13.43 -12.07
CA ALA A 257 25.27 -13.15 -10.63
C ALA A 257 24.08 -12.37 -10.09
N PHE A 258 23.31 -11.63 -10.91
CA PHE A 258 22.13 -10.90 -10.47
C PHE A 258 21.14 -11.81 -9.72
N ALA A 259 20.78 -12.92 -10.34
CA ALA A 259 19.77 -13.81 -9.80
C ALA A 259 20.26 -14.63 -8.60
N THR A 260 21.58 -14.73 -8.35
CA THR A 260 22.12 -15.47 -7.19
C THR A 260 21.76 -14.83 -5.85
N ALA A 261 21.54 -13.51 -5.82
CA ALA A 261 21.07 -12.80 -4.64
C ALA A 261 19.72 -13.33 -4.11
N PHE A 262 18.93 -13.96 -4.98
CA PHE A 262 17.59 -14.47 -4.66
C PHE A 262 17.58 -15.95 -4.24
N ASP A 263 18.72 -16.66 -4.23
CA ASP A 263 18.83 -18.03 -3.72
C ASP A 263 18.37 -18.13 -2.25
N ARG A 264 18.43 -17.03 -1.51
CA ARG A 264 17.94 -16.91 -0.13
C ARG A 264 16.44 -17.17 0.06
N TYR A 265 15.67 -17.16 -1.04
CA TYR A 265 14.24 -17.45 -1.06
C TYR A 265 13.94 -18.86 -1.63
N ALA A 266 14.96 -19.66 -1.92
CA ALA A 266 14.83 -20.97 -2.55
C ALA A 266 14.00 -21.98 -1.74
N ASP A 267 13.96 -21.85 -0.42
CA ASP A 267 13.17 -22.71 0.46
C ASP A 267 11.68 -22.33 0.51
N ALA A 268 11.30 -21.18 -0.04
CA ALA A 268 9.90 -20.79 -0.12
C ALA A 268 9.12 -21.74 -1.05
N ARG A 269 7.86 -21.96 -0.71
CA ARG A 269 6.90 -22.67 -1.58
C ARG A 269 6.37 -21.76 -2.70
N VAL A 270 6.20 -20.47 -2.37
CA VAL A 270 5.74 -19.44 -3.30
C VAL A 270 6.65 -18.22 -3.17
N VAL A 271 7.21 -17.78 -4.29
CA VAL A 271 7.95 -16.52 -4.40
C VAL A 271 7.12 -15.58 -5.26
N LEU A 272 6.66 -14.47 -4.65
CA LEU A 272 5.90 -13.45 -5.35
C LEU A 272 6.86 -12.30 -5.72
N LEU A 273 6.95 -12.02 -7.02
CA LEU A 273 7.80 -10.99 -7.60
C LEU A 273 6.93 -9.85 -8.11
N GLY A 274 7.10 -8.68 -7.52
CA GLY A 274 6.33 -7.48 -7.82
C GLY A 274 6.77 -6.72 -9.06
N GLU A 275 6.14 -5.61 -9.27
CA GLU A 275 6.52 -4.50 -10.13
C GLU A 275 5.82 -3.23 -9.65
N ALA A 276 6.53 -2.09 -9.67
CA ALA A 276 5.93 -0.79 -9.33
C ALA A 276 5.14 -0.20 -10.51
N SER A 277 5.28 -0.79 -11.70
CA SER A 277 4.56 -0.38 -12.91
C SER A 277 4.48 -1.52 -13.92
N HIS A 278 3.35 -1.65 -14.61
CA HIS A 278 3.11 -2.72 -15.59
C HIS A 278 3.90 -2.62 -16.88
N GLY A 279 4.43 -1.47 -17.22
CA GLY A 279 5.07 -1.22 -18.52
C GLY A 279 6.57 -0.95 -18.46
N THR A 280 7.30 -1.52 -17.50
CA THR A 280 8.73 -1.25 -17.25
C THR A 280 9.60 -2.48 -17.54
N SER A 281 10.55 -2.36 -18.46
CA SER A 281 11.40 -3.45 -18.95
C SER A 281 12.26 -4.09 -17.86
N GLU A 282 12.91 -3.28 -17.01
CA GLU A 282 13.78 -3.80 -15.94
C GLU A 282 13.02 -4.75 -15.00
N PHE A 283 11.75 -4.49 -14.72
CA PHE A 283 10.96 -5.37 -13.86
C PHE A 283 10.68 -6.72 -14.53
N TYR A 284 10.33 -6.75 -15.81
CA TYR A 284 10.14 -8.01 -16.55
C TYR A 284 11.45 -8.80 -16.67
N ARG A 285 12.54 -8.14 -17.03
CA ARG A 285 13.86 -8.78 -17.15
C ARG A 285 14.36 -9.32 -15.82
N ALA A 286 14.22 -8.56 -14.73
CA ALA A 286 14.61 -8.99 -13.39
C ALA A 286 13.77 -10.20 -12.93
N ARG A 287 12.43 -10.15 -13.06
CA ARG A 287 11.55 -11.29 -12.76
C ARG A 287 11.93 -12.51 -13.59
N ALA A 288 12.23 -12.34 -14.89
CA ALA A 288 12.67 -13.42 -15.77
C ALA A 288 13.99 -14.03 -15.27
N ALA A 289 15.00 -13.22 -14.96
CA ALA A 289 16.30 -13.69 -14.47
C ALA A 289 16.16 -14.49 -13.15
N ILE A 290 15.40 -13.96 -12.19
CA ILE A 290 15.13 -14.62 -10.91
C ILE A 290 14.38 -15.93 -11.13
N THR A 291 13.33 -15.92 -11.96
CA THR A 291 12.50 -17.11 -12.23
C THR A 291 13.30 -18.20 -12.92
N ARG A 292 14.14 -17.85 -13.91
CA ARG A 292 15.06 -18.81 -14.55
C ARG A 292 15.94 -19.50 -13.51
N ARG A 293 16.54 -18.75 -12.60
CA ARG A 293 17.39 -19.29 -11.54
C ARG A 293 16.63 -20.23 -10.61
N LEU A 294 15.45 -19.82 -10.16
CA LEU A 294 14.60 -20.62 -9.29
C LEU A 294 14.17 -21.94 -9.96
N ILE A 295 13.86 -21.92 -11.25
CA ILE A 295 13.53 -23.12 -12.04
C ILE A 295 14.75 -24.01 -12.21
N GLU A 296 15.89 -23.46 -12.64
CA GLU A 296 17.07 -24.23 -12.98
C GLU A 296 17.76 -24.86 -11.77
N LYS A 297 17.77 -24.19 -10.63
CA LYS A 297 18.59 -24.53 -9.47
C LYS A 297 17.79 -24.96 -8.23
N HIS A 298 16.52 -24.55 -8.10
CA HIS A 298 15.80 -24.67 -6.84
C HIS A 298 14.45 -25.40 -6.95
N GLY A 299 14.19 -26.04 -8.10
CA GLY A 299 13.04 -26.92 -8.29
C GLY A 299 11.68 -26.22 -8.37
N PHE A 300 11.68 -24.93 -8.71
CA PHE A 300 10.43 -24.25 -9.06
C PHE A 300 9.96 -24.75 -10.44
N GLU A 301 8.67 -25.00 -10.57
CA GLU A 301 8.10 -25.58 -11.79
C GLU A 301 6.82 -24.89 -12.25
N ILE A 302 6.35 -23.90 -11.50
CA ILE A 302 5.13 -23.14 -11.78
C ILE A 302 5.50 -21.66 -11.91
N VAL A 303 5.17 -21.08 -13.07
CA VAL A 303 5.14 -19.63 -13.29
C VAL A 303 3.68 -19.23 -13.37
N ALA A 304 3.21 -18.42 -12.42
CA ALA A 304 1.84 -17.96 -12.36
C ALA A 304 1.82 -16.42 -12.48
N VAL A 305 1.01 -15.87 -13.36
CA VAL A 305 1.09 -14.46 -13.71
C VAL A 305 -0.28 -13.78 -13.60
N GLU A 306 -0.27 -12.46 -13.33
CA GLU A 306 -1.45 -11.59 -13.34
C GLU A 306 -1.96 -11.40 -14.77
N ALA A 307 -2.51 -12.46 -15.33
CA ALA A 307 -3.06 -12.51 -16.69
C ALA A 307 -4.19 -13.53 -16.75
N ASP A 308 -5.06 -13.39 -17.74
CA ASP A 308 -6.20 -14.27 -17.92
C ASP A 308 -5.80 -15.74 -18.11
N TRP A 309 -6.51 -16.61 -17.42
CA TRP A 309 -6.28 -18.06 -17.48
C TRP A 309 -6.26 -18.63 -18.91
N PRO A 310 -7.28 -18.37 -19.80
CA PRO A 310 -7.31 -18.97 -21.14
C PRO A 310 -6.20 -18.47 -22.06
N ASP A 311 -5.75 -17.22 -21.91
CA ASP A 311 -4.64 -16.66 -22.66
C ASP A 311 -3.32 -17.32 -22.24
N ALA A 312 -3.07 -17.39 -20.96
CA ALA A 312 -1.90 -18.06 -20.39
C ALA A 312 -1.85 -19.57 -20.71
N ALA A 313 -3.00 -20.23 -20.82
CA ALA A 313 -3.08 -21.64 -21.23
C ALA A 313 -2.52 -21.85 -22.65
N THR A 314 -2.62 -20.85 -23.53
CA THR A 314 -1.98 -20.90 -24.85
C THR A 314 -0.46 -20.86 -24.75
N ILE A 315 0.06 -19.99 -23.90
CA ILE A 315 1.51 -19.91 -23.60
C ILE A 315 1.98 -21.23 -22.96
N ASP A 316 1.22 -21.79 -21.98
CA ASP A 316 1.54 -23.08 -21.37
C ASP A 316 1.68 -24.20 -22.39
N ARG A 317 0.75 -24.28 -23.35
CA ARG A 317 0.85 -25.25 -24.45
C ARG A 317 2.14 -25.07 -25.25
N HIS A 318 2.49 -23.84 -25.57
CA HIS A 318 3.70 -23.51 -26.32
C HIS A 318 4.97 -23.89 -25.55
N VAL A 319 5.10 -23.46 -24.30
CA VAL A 319 6.32 -23.70 -23.50
C VAL A 319 6.48 -25.17 -23.10
N ARG A 320 5.39 -25.90 -22.90
CA ARG A 320 5.39 -27.33 -22.54
C ARG A 320 5.41 -28.25 -23.74
N LEU A 321 5.49 -27.71 -24.97
CA LEU A 321 5.54 -28.48 -26.23
C LEU A 321 4.30 -29.40 -26.39
N LYS A 322 3.14 -28.93 -25.95
CA LYS A 322 1.85 -29.58 -26.19
C LYS A 322 1.37 -29.29 -27.63
N PRO A 323 0.48 -30.12 -28.18
CA PRO A 323 -0.09 -29.86 -29.50
C PRO A 323 -0.69 -28.46 -29.60
N HIS A 324 -0.42 -27.79 -30.72
CA HIS A 324 -0.98 -26.47 -30.99
C HIS A 324 -2.51 -26.58 -31.11
N LYS A 325 -3.21 -25.63 -30.46
CA LYS A 325 -4.64 -25.43 -30.58
C LYS A 325 -4.86 -24.12 -31.31
N ALA A 326 -5.57 -24.16 -32.43
CA ALA A 326 -5.92 -22.93 -33.15
C ALA A 326 -6.82 -22.08 -32.24
N MET A 327 -6.45 -20.83 -32.06
CA MET A 327 -7.26 -19.85 -31.36
C MET A 327 -7.86 -18.86 -32.34
N ALA A 328 -9.05 -18.38 -32.04
CA ALA A 328 -9.72 -17.35 -32.86
C ALA A 328 -8.98 -16.00 -32.79
N THR A 329 -8.31 -15.72 -31.66
CA THR A 329 -7.51 -14.50 -31.43
C THR A 329 -6.17 -14.88 -30.80
N PRO A 330 -5.08 -14.15 -31.06
CA PRO A 330 -3.80 -14.33 -30.35
C PRO A 330 -3.98 -14.15 -28.84
N PRO A 331 -3.15 -14.84 -28.00
CA PRO A 331 -3.19 -14.63 -26.56
C PRO A 331 -2.80 -13.19 -26.23
N PHE A 332 -3.40 -12.64 -25.17
CA PHE A 332 -3.16 -11.28 -24.69
C PHE A 332 -3.44 -10.18 -25.72
N SER A 333 -4.41 -10.39 -26.61
CA SER A 333 -4.79 -9.39 -27.64
C SER A 333 -5.78 -8.33 -27.10
N ARG A 334 -6.18 -8.43 -25.84
CA ARG A 334 -7.05 -7.48 -25.16
C ARG A 334 -6.23 -6.40 -24.45
N PHE A 335 -6.84 -5.25 -24.17
CA PHE A 335 -6.23 -4.22 -23.34
C PHE A 335 -5.96 -4.76 -21.92
N PRO A 336 -4.78 -4.54 -21.35
CA PRO A 336 -3.58 -3.89 -21.90
C PRO A 336 -2.64 -4.86 -22.63
N THR A 337 -2.57 -4.78 -23.95
CA THR A 337 -1.81 -5.73 -24.77
C THR A 337 -0.30 -5.72 -24.46
N TRP A 338 0.29 -4.55 -24.24
CA TRP A 338 1.75 -4.37 -24.02
C TRP A 338 2.26 -5.04 -22.74
N MET A 339 1.37 -5.30 -21.78
CA MET A 339 1.74 -5.91 -20.50
C MET A 339 2.32 -7.32 -20.69
N TRP A 340 1.76 -8.08 -21.65
CA TRP A 340 2.21 -9.45 -21.93
C TRP A 340 2.74 -9.64 -23.36
N GLN A 341 2.35 -8.80 -24.32
CA GLN A 341 2.88 -8.81 -25.69
C GLN A 341 4.04 -7.82 -25.83
N ASN A 342 5.15 -8.10 -25.15
CA ASN A 342 6.38 -7.32 -25.24
C ASN A 342 7.61 -8.21 -25.42
N THR A 343 8.72 -7.61 -25.85
CA THR A 343 9.95 -8.33 -26.17
C THR A 343 10.57 -9.06 -24.98
N ASP A 344 10.39 -8.55 -23.75
CA ASP A 344 10.97 -9.15 -22.56
C ASP A 344 10.22 -10.43 -22.14
N VAL A 345 8.90 -10.40 -22.25
CA VAL A 345 8.05 -11.60 -22.02
C VAL A 345 8.28 -12.64 -23.11
N ASP A 346 8.37 -12.23 -24.39
CA ASP A 346 8.64 -13.15 -25.49
C ASP A 346 9.99 -13.87 -25.32
N ALA A 347 11.03 -13.13 -24.93
CA ALA A 347 12.34 -13.71 -24.62
C ALA A 347 12.27 -14.73 -23.47
N PHE A 348 11.49 -14.45 -22.43
CA PHE A 348 11.29 -15.37 -21.31
C PHE A 348 10.51 -16.62 -21.73
N VAL A 349 9.44 -16.47 -22.48
CA VAL A 349 8.62 -17.58 -23.02
C VAL A 349 9.46 -18.47 -23.94
N GLY A 350 10.28 -17.85 -24.82
CA GLY A 350 11.23 -18.55 -25.69
C GLY A 350 12.25 -19.37 -24.90
N TRP A 351 12.80 -18.80 -23.83
CA TRP A 351 13.70 -19.52 -22.91
C TRP A 351 12.97 -20.68 -22.22
N MET A 352 11.76 -20.49 -21.69
CA MET A 352 10.99 -21.58 -21.05
C MET A 352 10.79 -22.76 -21.99
N ARG A 353 10.45 -22.48 -23.27
CA ARG A 353 10.28 -23.50 -24.28
C ARG A 353 11.58 -24.29 -24.53
N GLN A 354 12.73 -23.60 -24.67
CA GLN A 354 14.03 -24.24 -24.84
C GLN A 354 14.40 -25.08 -23.60
N HIS A 355 14.19 -24.55 -22.41
CA HIS A 355 14.42 -25.24 -21.16
C HIS A 355 13.60 -26.54 -21.05
N ASN A 356 12.34 -26.50 -21.46
CA ASN A 356 11.43 -27.63 -21.42
C ASN A 356 11.70 -28.67 -22.52
N ALA A 357 12.32 -28.28 -23.63
CA ALA A 357 12.55 -29.16 -24.78
C ALA A 357 13.45 -30.36 -24.44
N VAL A 358 14.36 -30.17 -23.48
CA VAL A 358 15.30 -31.21 -23.02
C VAL A 358 14.83 -31.99 -21.79
N ARG A 359 13.57 -31.77 -21.34
CA ARG A 359 13.00 -32.37 -20.14
C ARG A 359 11.84 -33.32 -20.43
N PRO A 360 11.69 -34.38 -19.61
CA PRO A 360 10.49 -35.22 -19.68
C PRO A 360 9.22 -34.38 -19.45
N ALA A 361 8.12 -34.75 -20.06
CA ALA A 361 6.86 -33.99 -20.03
C ALA A 361 6.39 -33.67 -18.59
N GLN A 362 6.59 -34.58 -17.64
CA GLN A 362 6.18 -34.45 -16.24
C GLN A 362 7.01 -33.40 -15.46
N SER A 363 8.26 -33.13 -15.92
CA SER A 363 9.22 -32.22 -15.25
C SER A 363 9.30 -30.86 -15.95
N ARG A 364 8.41 -30.59 -16.92
CA ARG A 364 8.37 -29.32 -17.64
C ARG A 364 7.77 -28.22 -16.76
N ALA A 365 8.41 -27.07 -16.72
CA ALA A 365 7.88 -25.88 -16.08
C ALA A 365 6.64 -25.41 -16.83
N ALA A 366 5.62 -25.04 -16.08
CA ALA A 366 4.31 -24.64 -16.59
C ALA A 366 4.09 -23.13 -16.43
N PHE A 367 3.22 -22.56 -17.27
CA PHE A 367 2.87 -21.15 -17.28
C PHE A 367 1.35 -20.99 -17.12
N TYR A 368 0.90 -20.32 -16.06
CA TYR A 368 -0.52 -20.19 -15.72
C TYR A 368 -0.92 -18.72 -15.53
N GLY A 369 -2.10 -18.35 -15.99
CA GLY A 369 -2.76 -17.10 -15.62
C GLY A 369 -3.54 -17.24 -14.32
N LEU A 370 -3.63 -16.16 -13.59
CA LEU A 370 -4.38 -16.12 -12.33
C LEU A 370 -5.66 -15.29 -12.42
N ASP A 371 -5.79 -14.43 -13.43
CA ASP A 371 -6.82 -13.42 -13.54
C ASP A 371 -8.12 -13.92 -14.21
N LEU A 372 -9.17 -13.09 -14.12
CA LEU A 372 -10.56 -13.51 -14.37
C LEU A 372 -11.29 -12.76 -15.50
N PHE A 373 -10.63 -11.88 -16.26
CA PHE A 373 -11.36 -10.98 -17.17
C PHE A 373 -11.85 -11.63 -18.47
N ASN A 374 -11.17 -12.67 -19.01
CA ASN A 374 -11.53 -13.27 -20.29
C ASN A 374 -12.65 -14.34 -20.15
N MET A 375 -13.83 -13.90 -19.71
CA MET A 375 -15.01 -14.71 -19.53
C MET A 375 -15.44 -15.41 -20.83
N ARG A 376 -15.37 -14.70 -21.98
CA ARG A 376 -15.75 -15.27 -23.29
C ARG A 376 -14.90 -16.48 -23.69
N ALA A 377 -13.56 -16.35 -23.61
CA ALA A 377 -12.68 -17.47 -23.94
C ALA A 377 -12.86 -18.63 -22.95
N SER A 378 -13.12 -18.33 -21.69
CA SER A 378 -13.38 -19.35 -20.66
C SER A 378 -14.68 -20.12 -20.91
N MET A 379 -15.77 -19.44 -21.29
CA MET A 379 -17.01 -20.13 -21.70
C MET A 379 -16.77 -21.05 -22.91
N ALA A 380 -16.03 -20.55 -23.91
CA ALA A 380 -15.70 -21.35 -25.08
C ALA A 380 -14.85 -22.59 -24.73
N ALA A 381 -13.87 -22.46 -23.83
CA ALA A 381 -13.05 -23.59 -23.37
C ALA A 381 -13.87 -24.66 -22.63
N VAL A 382 -14.80 -24.25 -21.77
CA VAL A 382 -15.73 -25.18 -21.08
C VAL A 382 -16.59 -25.94 -22.08
N LEU A 383 -17.19 -25.22 -23.03
CA LEU A 383 -18.08 -25.86 -24.04
C LEU A 383 -17.31 -26.83 -24.93
N GLU A 384 -16.12 -26.46 -25.38
CA GLU A 384 -15.27 -27.35 -26.19
C GLU A 384 -14.86 -28.63 -25.44
N TYR A 385 -14.55 -28.50 -24.15
CA TYR A 385 -14.28 -29.66 -23.31
C TYR A 385 -15.49 -30.58 -23.22
N LEU A 386 -16.67 -30.04 -22.88
CA LEU A 386 -17.90 -30.80 -22.74
C LEU A 386 -18.38 -31.42 -24.07
N ASP A 387 -18.24 -30.71 -25.19
CA ASP A 387 -18.57 -31.28 -26.53
C ASP A 387 -17.82 -32.58 -26.80
N ARG A 388 -16.61 -32.71 -26.29
CA ARG A 388 -15.77 -33.87 -26.47
C ARG A 388 -16.11 -35.02 -25.52
N VAL A 389 -16.43 -34.72 -24.25
CA VAL A 389 -16.55 -35.72 -23.20
C VAL A 389 -18.00 -36.00 -22.80
N ASP A 390 -18.92 -35.05 -22.94
CA ASP A 390 -20.32 -35.13 -22.57
C ASP A 390 -21.17 -34.13 -23.38
N PRO A 391 -21.57 -34.48 -24.62
CA PRO A 391 -22.34 -33.59 -25.49
C PRO A 391 -23.69 -33.15 -24.90
N ALA A 392 -24.28 -33.94 -23.99
CA ALA A 392 -25.53 -33.58 -23.35
C ALA A 392 -25.31 -32.45 -22.33
N ALA A 393 -24.27 -32.55 -21.51
CA ALA A 393 -23.85 -31.49 -20.61
C ALA A 393 -23.40 -30.23 -21.38
N ALA A 394 -22.79 -30.36 -22.57
CA ALA A 394 -22.44 -29.25 -23.43
C ALA A 394 -23.68 -28.47 -23.91
N ALA A 395 -24.75 -29.16 -24.31
CA ALA A 395 -26.01 -28.54 -24.73
C ALA A 395 -26.64 -27.73 -23.56
N GLU A 396 -26.68 -28.33 -22.37
CA GLU A 396 -27.18 -27.67 -21.16
C GLU A 396 -26.32 -26.46 -20.77
N ALA A 397 -24.99 -26.56 -20.87
CA ALA A 397 -24.09 -25.47 -20.59
C ALA A 397 -24.29 -24.27 -21.54
N ARG A 398 -24.52 -24.53 -22.85
CA ARG A 398 -24.86 -23.48 -23.83
C ARG A 398 -26.14 -22.73 -23.46
N GLU A 399 -27.17 -23.46 -23.05
CA GLU A 399 -28.43 -22.84 -22.62
C GLU A 399 -28.22 -21.96 -21.38
N ARG A 400 -27.43 -22.43 -20.40
CA ARG A 400 -27.13 -21.70 -19.17
C ARG A 400 -26.24 -20.48 -19.40
N TYR A 401 -25.27 -20.56 -20.32
CA TYR A 401 -24.41 -19.40 -20.68
C TYR A 401 -25.13 -18.39 -21.58
N ALA A 402 -26.28 -18.73 -22.15
CA ALA A 402 -27.01 -17.82 -23.06
C ALA A 402 -27.33 -16.45 -22.42
N CYS A 403 -27.50 -16.38 -21.11
CA CYS A 403 -27.74 -15.13 -20.40
C CYS A 403 -26.52 -14.18 -20.42
N LEU A 404 -25.28 -14.70 -20.53
CA LEU A 404 -24.06 -13.90 -20.63
C LEU A 404 -23.66 -13.57 -22.07
N THR A 405 -24.17 -14.33 -23.05
CA THR A 405 -23.80 -14.18 -24.47
C THR A 405 -23.98 -12.75 -25.02
N PRO A 406 -25.06 -11.99 -24.68
CA PRO A 406 -25.21 -10.61 -25.15
C PRO A 406 -24.10 -9.67 -24.69
N TRP A 407 -23.40 -10.01 -23.61
CA TRP A 407 -22.40 -9.16 -22.93
C TRP A 407 -20.95 -9.57 -23.24
N ASN A 408 -20.77 -10.54 -24.13
CA ASN A 408 -19.44 -11.07 -24.47
C ASN A 408 -18.47 -10.03 -25.05
N ALA A 409 -18.98 -8.99 -25.69
CA ALA A 409 -18.18 -7.91 -26.24
C ALA A 409 -17.88 -6.81 -25.21
N GLU A 410 -18.75 -6.63 -24.22
CA GLU A 410 -18.62 -5.61 -23.16
C GLU A 410 -19.15 -6.18 -21.83
N PRO A 411 -18.37 -7.02 -21.12
CA PRO A 411 -18.82 -7.62 -19.86
C PRO A 411 -19.16 -6.62 -18.76
N ALA A 412 -18.53 -5.45 -18.75
CA ALA A 412 -18.86 -4.35 -17.84
C ALA A 412 -20.30 -3.85 -18.01
N ALA A 413 -20.86 -3.90 -19.24
CA ALA A 413 -22.27 -3.55 -19.48
C ALA A 413 -23.24 -4.51 -18.79
N TYR A 414 -22.87 -5.79 -18.61
CA TYR A 414 -23.62 -6.75 -17.81
C TYR A 414 -23.81 -6.25 -16.36
N GLY A 415 -22.74 -5.80 -15.73
CA GLY A 415 -22.79 -5.27 -14.36
C GLY A 415 -23.76 -4.08 -14.23
N ARG A 416 -23.76 -3.17 -15.21
CA ARG A 416 -24.73 -2.05 -15.26
C ARG A 416 -26.17 -2.55 -15.43
N ALA A 417 -26.39 -3.52 -16.33
CA ALA A 417 -27.72 -4.08 -16.57
C ALA A 417 -28.25 -4.85 -15.34
N ALA A 418 -27.38 -5.57 -14.63
CA ALA A 418 -27.72 -6.32 -13.42
C ALA A 418 -28.26 -5.45 -12.27
N LEU A 419 -27.96 -4.16 -12.27
CA LEU A 419 -28.53 -3.19 -11.31
C LEU A 419 -29.95 -2.75 -11.65
N SER A 420 -30.46 -3.05 -12.86
CA SER A 420 -31.77 -2.62 -13.29
C SER A 420 -32.85 -3.51 -12.66
N GLU A 421 -33.96 -2.88 -12.20
CA GLU A 421 -35.11 -3.63 -11.67
C GLU A 421 -35.66 -4.64 -12.70
N GLY A 422 -35.87 -5.88 -12.26
CA GLY A 422 -36.42 -6.95 -13.08
C GLY A 422 -35.40 -7.64 -14.00
N TYR A 423 -34.11 -7.28 -13.98
CA TYR A 423 -33.10 -8.00 -14.73
C TYR A 423 -32.75 -9.33 -14.04
N ALA A 424 -32.80 -10.43 -14.80
CA ALA A 424 -32.42 -11.76 -14.28
C ALA A 424 -30.90 -11.94 -14.33
N ILE A 425 -30.25 -11.94 -13.17
CA ILE A 425 -28.79 -12.16 -13.03
C ILE A 425 -28.40 -13.59 -13.42
N CYS A 426 -27.21 -13.74 -13.98
CA CYS A 426 -26.69 -15.01 -14.49
C CYS A 426 -26.02 -15.90 -13.42
N GLU A 427 -25.92 -15.45 -12.19
CA GLU A 427 -25.20 -16.14 -11.09
C GLU A 427 -25.58 -17.63 -10.94
N ARG A 428 -26.88 -17.93 -10.80
CA ARG A 428 -27.33 -19.31 -10.62
C ARG A 428 -27.08 -20.20 -11.85
N PRO A 429 -27.39 -19.77 -13.10
CA PRO A 429 -27.04 -20.53 -14.29
C PRO A 429 -25.55 -20.88 -14.38
N VAL A 430 -24.65 -19.91 -14.22
CA VAL A 430 -23.21 -20.18 -14.36
C VAL A 430 -22.65 -21.03 -13.22
N LEU A 431 -23.11 -20.82 -11.97
CA LEU A 431 -22.73 -21.64 -10.84
C LEU A 431 -23.15 -23.10 -11.03
N SER A 432 -24.31 -23.35 -11.63
CA SER A 432 -24.80 -24.71 -11.87
C SER A 432 -23.95 -25.51 -12.85
N ILE A 433 -23.26 -24.84 -13.80
CA ILE A 433 -22.30 -25.49 -14.71
C ILE A 433 -21.08 -25.96 -13.92
N LEU A 434 -20.51 -25.09 -13.06
CA LEU A 434 -19.38 -25.45 -12.21
C LEU A 434 -19.73 -26.62 -11.27
N VAL A 435 -20.93 -26.61 -10.66
CA VAL A 435 -21.43 -27.71 -9.82
C VAL A 435 -21.61 -28.99 -10.63
N GLY A 436 -22.10 -28.90 -11.88
CA GLY A 436 -22.22 -30.04 -12.81
C GLY A 436 -20.86 -30.68 -13.07
N LEU A 437 -19.85 -29.90 -13.44
CA LEU A 437 -18.48 -30.39 -13.62
C LEU A 437 -17.92 -31.04 -12.34
N ALA A 438 -18.15 -30.43 -11.17
CA ALA A 438 -17.70 -30.98 -9.90
C ALA A 438 -18.36 -32.31 -9.55
N ARG A 439 -19.64 -32.53 -9.88
CA ARG A 439 -20.35 -33.79 -9.65
C ARG A 439 -19.79 -34.95 -10.49
N HIS A 440 -19.32 -34.66 -11.69
CA HIS A 440 -18.72 -35.64 -12.59
C HIS A 440 -17.18 -35.65 -12.52
N ALA A 441 -16.59 -34.99 -11.51
CA ALA A 441 -15.14 -34.80 -11.41
C ALA A 441 -14.34 -36.12 -11.44
N ILE A 442 -14.82 -37.18 -10.80
CA ILE A 442 -14.14 -38.49 -10.77
C ILE A 442 -14.11 -39.11 -12.16
N ASP A 443 -15.24 -39.10 -12.87
CA ASP A 443 -15.37 -39.71 -14.21
C ASP A 443 -14.54 -38.91 -15.24
N TYR A 444 -14.64 -37.58 -15.20
CA TYR A 444 -13.91 -36.68 -16.11
C TYR A 444 -12.41 -36.68 -15.85
N ALA A 445 -11.98 -36.66 -14.58
CA ALA A 445 -10.57 -36.73 -14.23
C ALA A 445 -9.90 -38.04 -14.59
N ALA A 446 -10.65 -39.17 -14.54
CA ALA A 446 -10.15 -40.47 -14.97
C ALA A 446 -9.90 -40.52 -16.49
N HIS A 447 -10.58 -39.70 -17.29
CA HIS A 447 -10.43 -39.61 -18.74
C HIS A 447 -9.21 -38.80 -19.17
N ASP A 448 -9.04 -37.57 -18.59
CA ASP A 448 -7.94 -36.66 -18.85
C ASP A 448 -7.87 -35.58 -17.76
N GLY A 449 -7.15 -35.87 -16.68
CA GLY A 449 -7.13 -35.04 -15.47
C GLY A 449 -6.70 -33.61 -15.68
N GLU A 450 -5.75 -33.35 -16.59
CA GLU A 450 -5.23 -31.99 -16.84
C GLU A 450 -6.21 -31.14 -17.65
N THR A 451 -6.88 -31.76 -18.66
CA THR A 451 -7.88 -31.04 -19.47
C THR A 451 -9.18 -30.82 -18.69
N PHE A 452 -9.54 -31.75 -17.81
CA PHE A 452 -10.63 -31.53 -16.86
C PHE A 452 -10.34 -30.36 -15.92
N PHE A 453 -9.13 -30.31 -15.36
CA PHE A 453 -8.72 -29.20 -14.49
C PHE A 453 -8.80 -27.85 -15.21
N ASP A 454 -8.35 -27.78 -16.47
CA ASP A 454 -8.46 -26.59 -17.30
C ASP A 454 -9.92 -26.16 -17.49
N ALA A 455 -10.81 -27.11 -17.84
CA ALA A 455 -12.25 -26.84 -18.00
C ALA A 455 -12.91 -26.37 -16.69
N ALA A 456 -12.59 -27.02 -15.57
CA ALA A 456 -13.11 -26.67 -14.25
C ALA A 456 -12.62 -25.27 -13.81
N GLN A 457 -11.37 -24.92 -14.12
CA GLN A 457 -10.83 -23.59 -13.80
C GLN A 457 -11.47 -22.50 -14.68
N ASN A 458 -11.68 -22.76 -15.98
CA ASN A 458 -12.43 -21.86 -16.84
C ASN A 458 -13.88 -21.66 -16.38
N ALA A 459 -14.58 -22.74 -15.95
CA ALA A 459 -15.94 -22.60 -15.42
C ALA A 459 -16.00 -21.76 -14.14
N ARG A 460 -14.98 -21.89 -13.27
CA ARG A 460 -14.86 -21.07 -12.07
C ARG A 460 -14.60 -19.61 -12.41
N LEU A 461 -13.69 -19.36 -13.38
CA LEU A 461 -13.43 -18.01 -13.86
C LEU A 461 -14.74 -17.33 -14.29
N VAL A 462 -15.62 -18.03 -15.03
CA VAL A 462 -16.91 -17.45 -15.44
C VAL A 462 -17.79 -17.09 -14.24
N VAL A 463 -17.81 -17.91 -13.18
CA VAL A 463 -18.57 -17.62 -11.95
C VAL A 463 -18.02 -16.36 -11.27
N ASP A 464 -16.70 -16.31 -11.08
CA ASP A 464 -16.04 -15.22 -10.35
C ASP A 464 -16.04 -13.91 -11.17
N ALA A 465 -15.92 -14.00 -12.51
CA ALA A 465 -16.06 -12.86 -13.42
C ALA A 465 -17.48 -12.27 -13.40
N GLU A 466 -18.52 -13.12 -13.42
CA GLU A 466 -19.91 -12.66 -13.26
C GLU A 466 -20.08 -11.87 -11.98
N HIS A 467 -19.56 -12.41 -10.85
CA HIS A 467 -19.61 -11.71 -9.57
C HIS A 467 -18.80 -10.41 -9.60
N TYR A 468 -17.58 -10.43 -10.17
CA TYR A 468 -16.72 -9.26 -10.31
C TYR A 468 -17.43 -8.13 -11.06
N TYR A 469 -17.95 -8.38 -12.28
CA TYR A 469 -18.61 -7.36 -13.09
C TYR A 469 -19.88 -6.81 -12.43
N ARG A 470 -20.57 -7.62 -11.68
CA ARG A 470 -21.74 -7.18 -10.89
C ARG A 470 -21.30 -6.32 -9.70
N ALA A 471 -20.29 -6.74 -8.96
CA ALA A 471 -19.75 -6.02 -7.80
C ALA A 471 -19.14 -4.65 -8.17
N MET A 472 -18.57 -4.50 -9.37
CA MET A 472 -18.00 -3.26 -9.88
C MET A 472 -18.88 -2.02 -9.69
N TYR A 473 -20.19 -2.18 -9.83
CA TYR A 473 -21.16 -1.08 -9.81
C TYR A 473 -21.85 -0.89 -8.45
N TYR A 474 -21.61 -1.76 -7.48
CA TYR A 474 -22.10 -1.55 -6.10
C TYR A 474 -21.25 -0.55 -5.32
N GLY A 475 -20.06 -0.21 -5.83
CA GLY A 475 -19.08 0.66 -5.18
C GLY A 475 -18.29 -0.05 -4.07
N GLY A 476 -17.14 0.54 -3.71
CA GLY A 476 -16.27 0.00 -2.67
C GLY A 476 -15.28 -1.06 -3.18
N HIS A 477 -14.70 -1.78 -2.25
CA HIS A 477 -13.59 -2.73 -2.44
C HIS A 477 -14.02 -4.16 -2.85
N GLU A 478 -15.32 -4.40 -3.07
CA GLU A 478 -15.82 -5.77 -3.28
C GLU A 478 -15.28 -6.40 -4.57
N SER A 479 -15.27 -5.65 -5.68
CA SER A 479 -14.73 -6.16 -6.95
C SER A 479 -13.22 -6.46 -6.86
N TRP A 480 -12.45 -5.60 -6.21
CA TRP A 480 -11.04 -5.86 -5.94
C TRP A 480 -10.85 -7.16 -5.15
N ASN A 481 -11.59 -7.33 -4.07
CA ASN A 481 -11.50 -8.50 -3.21
C ASN A 481 -11.92 -9.80 -3.92
N VAL A 482 -12.90 -9.73 -4.81
CA VAL A 482 -13.30 -10.88 -5.66
C VAL A 482 -12.15 -11.29 -6.58
N ARG A 483 -11.49 -10.32 -7.26
CA ARG A 483 -10.37 -10.56 -8.17
C ARG A 483 -9.17 -11.19 -7.45
N ASP A 484 -8.71 -10.57 -6.38
CA ASP A 484 -7.53 -11.05 -5.66
C ASP A 484 -7.77 -12.41 -4.97
N ARG A 485 -8.98 -12.64 -4.47
CA ARG A 485 -9.37 -13.96 -3.96
C ARG A 485 -9.37 -15.01 -5.07
N HIS A 486 -9.88 -14.69 -6.26
CA HIS A 486 -9.82 -15.56 -7.42
C HIS A 486 -8.38 -15.93 -7.79
N MET A 487 -7.49 -14.93 -7.87
CA MET A 487 -6.07 -15.15 -8.18
C MET A 487 -5.40 -16.06 -7.15
N PHE A 488 -5.65 -15.84 -5.86
CA PHE A 488 -5.11 -16.68 -4.81
C PHE A 488 -5.66 -18.12 -4.86
N GLU A 489 -6.97 -18.30 -4.99
CA GLU A 489 -7.59 -19.62 -5.05
C GLU A 489 -7.16 -20.39 -6.30
N THR A 490 -6.94 -19.71 -7.41
CA THR A 490 -6.37 -20.29 -8.62
C THR A 490 -4.97 -20.81 -8.35
N LEU A 491 -4.11 -20.02 -7.72
CA LEU A 491 -2.76 -20.44 -7.31
C LEU A 491 -2.78 -21.65 -6.37
N ASP A 492 -3.62 -21.64 -5.33
CA ASP A 492 -3.71 -22.75 -4.36
C ASP A 492 -4.16 -24.06 -5.02
N ARG A 493 -5.06 -23.98 -6.02
CA ARG A 493 -5.47 -25.14 -6.83
C ARG A 493 -4.38 -25.65 -7.74
N ILE A 494 -3.61 -24.76 -8.40
CA ILE A 494 -2.47 -25.15 -9.21
C ILE A 494 -1.44 -25.90 -8.33
N LEU A 495 -1.12 -25.35 -7.16
CA LEU A 495 -0.21 -25.99 -6.21
C LEU A 495 -0.73 -27.35 -5.70
N THR A 496 -2.05 -27.47 -5.53
CA THR A 496 -2.69 -28.72 -5.13
C THR A 496 -2.61 -29.76 -6.25
N LEU A 497 -2.90 -29.37 -7.49
CA LEU A 497 -2.80 -30.24 -8.67
C LEU A 497 -1.38 -30.77 -8.88
N ARG A 498 -0.40 -29.88 -8.73
CA ARG A 498 1.03 -30.20 -8.94
C ARG A 498 1.66 -30.95 -7.77
N GLY A 499 0.95 -31.03 -6.64
CA GLY A 499 1.34 -31.80 -5.46
C GLY A 499 2.02 -31.01 -4.35
N PRO A 500 2.21 -31.63 -3.18
CA PRO A 500 2.64 -30.92 -1.96
C PRO A 500 4.08 -30.36 -2.03
N ALA A 501 4.94 -30.91 -2.88
CA ALA A 501 6.32 -30.46 -3.06
C ALA A 501 6.46 -29.39 -4.14
N SER A 502 5.39 -29.05 -4.86
CA SER A 502 5.43 -28.06 -5.95
C SER A 502 5.76 -26.66 -5.42
N LYS A 503 6.53 -25.91 -6.22
CA LYS A 503 6.95 -24.55 -5.93
C LYS A 503 6.53 -23.62 -7.07
N ALA A 504 6.05 -22.41 -6.72
CA ALA A 504 5.58 -21.43 -7.69
C ALA A 504 6.31 -20.09 -7.58
N VAL A 505 6.55 -19.48 -8.74
CA VAL A 505 6.87 -18.05 -8.83
C VAL A 505 5.63 -17.34 -9.34
N VAL A 506 5.25 -16.25 -8.67
CA VAL A 506 4.11 -15.40 -9.05
C VAL A 506 4.64 -14.07 -9.56
N TRP A 507 4.14 -13.60 -10.70
CA TRP A 507 4.40 -12.25 -11.23
C TRP A 507 3.10 -11.46 -11.21
N ALA A 508 3.06 -10.43 -10.39
CA ALA A 508 1.94 -9.51 -10.35
C ALA A 508 2.42 -8.13 -9.87
N HIS A 509 1.58 -7.12 -10.00
CA HIS A 509 1.87 -5.78 -9.53
C HIS A 509 2.12 -5.73 -8.02
N ASN A 510 2.90 -4.75 -7.55
CA ASN A 510 3.18 -4.54 -6.13
C ASN A 510 1.90 -4.47 -5.27
N SER A 511 0.84 -3.86 -5.79
CA SER A 511 -0.47 -3.76 -5.10
C SER A 511 -1.12 -5.13 -4.84
N HIS A 512 -0.78 -6.14 -5.64
CA HIS A 512 -1.29 -7.50 -5.47
C HIS A 512 -0.37 -8.37 -4.62
N ILE A 513 0.97 -8.20 -4.70
CA ILE A 513 1.91 -9.12 -4.04
C ILE A 513 2.38 -8.70 -2.65
N GLY A 514 2.30 -7.43 -2.29
CA GLY A 514 2.58 -6.96 -0.93
C GLY A 514 1.50 -7.41 0.06
N ASP A 515 1.81 -7.49 1.36
CA ASP A 515 0.78 -7.78 2.36
C ASP A 515 -0.14 -6.58 2.57
N ALA A 516 -1.36 -6.63 2.04
CA ALA A 516 -2.31 -5.51 2.02
C ALA A 516 -2.65 -4.98 3.42
N ARG A 517 -2.54 -5.80 4.47
CA ARG A 517 -2.80 -5.39 5.87
C ARG A 517 -1.90 -4.26 6.35
N HIS A 518 -0.81 -4.00 5.64
CA HIS A 518 0.19 -3.00 5.96
C HIS A 518 0.21 -1.83 4.97
N THR A 519 -0.90 -1.62 4.26
CA THR A 519 -1.15 -0.53 3.32
C THR A 519 -2.41 0.23 3.67
N ASP A 520 -2.58 1.44 3.15
CA ASP A 520 -3.85 2.17 3.24
C ASP A 520 -4.99 1.42 2.53
N MET A 521 -4.70 0.66 1.47
CA MET A 521 -5.67 -0.17 0.76
C MET A 521 -6.34 -1.16 1.71
N GLY A 522 -5.55 -1.94 2.46
CA GLY A 522 -6.08 -2.88 3.43
C GLY A 522 -6.65 -2.22 4.68
N THR A 523 -5.94 -1.22 5.26
CA THR A 523 -6.33 -0.65 6.55
C THR A 523 -7.48 0.34 6.50
N LYS A 524 -7.61 1.10 5.40
CA LYS A 524 -8.65 2.13 5.23
C LYS A 524 -9.83 1.63 4.41
N TYR A 525 -9.56 0.87 3.34
CA TYR A 525 -10.59 0.46 2.39
C TYR A 525 -11.03 -0.99 2.56
N GLY A 526 -10.32 -1.81 3.37
CA GLY A 526 -10.66 -3.22 3.57
C GLY A 526 -10.34 -4.10 2.35
N GLU A 527 -9.44 -3.63 1.49
CA GLU A 527 -8.96 -4.39 0.34
C GLU A 527 -7.97 -5.46 0.79
N LEU A 528 -8.14 -6.67 0.30
CA LEU A 528 -7.19 -7.77 0.45
C LEU A 528 -6.44 -7.97 -0.87
N ASN A 529 -5.34 -8.71 -0.82
CA ASN A 529 -4.63 -9.09 -2.04
C ASN A 529 -4.00 -10.48 -1.95
N ILE A 530 -3.50 -10.98 -3.08
CA ILE A 530 -2.87 -12.31 -3.16
C ILE A 530 -1.67 -12.44 -2.23
N GLY A 531 -0.88 -11.37 -2.01
CA GLY A 531 0.26 -11.36 -1.09
C GLY A 531 -0.17 -11.63 0.35
N GLN A 532 -1.20 -10.92 0.84
CA GLN A 532 -1.80 -11.18 2.15
C GLN A 532 -2.30 -12.63 2.27
N LEU A 533 -3.08 -13.10 1.29
CA LEU A 533 -3.66 -14.44 1.31
C LEU A 533 -2.58 -15.54 1.27
N CYS A 534 -1.51 -15.34 0.50
CA CYS A 534 -0.34 -16.22 0.51
C CYS A 534 0.37 -16.19 1.87
N ARG A 535 0.51 -15.04 2.49
CA ARG A 535 1.11 -14.92 3.83
C ARG A 535 0.26 -15.63 4.89
N GLU A 536 -1.05 -15.51 4.83
CA GLU A 536 -1.97 -16.21 5.72
C GLU A 536 -1.92 -17.73 5.53
N ARG A 537 -1.86 -18.20 4.29
CA ARG A 537 -1.88 -19.63 3.94
C ARG A 537 -0.56 -20.33 4.17
N PHE A 538 0.56 -19.71 3.76
CA PHE A 538 1.88 -20.35 3.72
C PHE A 538 2.86 -19.78 4.76
N GLY A 539 2.50 -18.71 5.48
CA GLY A 539 3.36 -18.09 6.47
C GLY A 539 4.71 -17.66 5.87
N ARG A 540 5.81 -18.11 6.48
CA ARG A 540 7.17 -17.81 6.00
C ARG A 540 7.59 -18.60 4.74
N SER A 541 6.80 -19.57 4.31
CA SER A 541 7.02 -20.26 3.04
C SER A 541 6.45 -19.48 1.83
N ALA A 542 5.88 -18.31 2.05
CA ALA A 542 5.63 -17.29 1.03
C ALA A 542 6.70 -16.20 1.16
N ALA A 543 7.43 -15.91 0.08
CA ALA A 543 8.38 -14.80 0.01
C ALA A 543 7.81 -13.71 -0.91
N LEU A 544 7.64 -12.50 -0.36
CA LEU A 544 7.06 -11.35 -1.05
C LEU A 544 8.18 -10.36 -1.37
N ILE A 545 8.41 -10.06 -2.64
CA ILE A 545 9.52 -9.24 -3.10
C ILE A 545 8.96 -8.08 -3.94
N GLY A 546 8.99 -6.88 -3.37
CA GLY A 546 8.56 -5.65 -4.04
C GLY A 546 9.66 -5.07 -4.93
N PHE A 547 9.27 -4.24 -5.90
CA PHE A 547 10.17 -3.55 -6.82
C PHE A 547 9.84 -2.05 -6.85
N GLY A 548 10.87 -1.21 -7.01
CA GLY A 548 10.69 0.24 -7.08
C GLY A 548 11.63 0.94 -8.04
N THR A 549 11.27 2.17 -8.44
CA THR A 549 12.08 3.03 -9.29
C THR A 549 11.89 4.51 -8.95
N HIS A 550 12.94 5.34 -9.18
CA HIS A 550 12.86 6.78 -8.97
C HIS A 550 12.24 7.50 -10.16
N ALA A 551 12.73 7.25 -11.36
CA ALA A 551 12.35 7.95 -12.58
C ALA A 551 12.66 7.10 -13.80
N GLY A 552 12.36 7.62 -14.98
CA GLY A 552 12.63 6.98 -16.27
C GLY A 552 11.43 7.03 -17.20
N THR A 553 11.12 5.92 -17.85
CA THR A 553 9.96 5.82 -18.75
C THR A 553 9.14 4.55 -18.49
N VAL A 554 7.86 4.62 -18.81
CA VAL A 554 6.92 3.51 -18.70
C VAL A 554 6.00 3.45 -19.93
N MET A 555 5.63 2.27 -20.36
CA MET A 555 4.57 2.08 -21.34
C MET A 555 3.23 2.08 -20.60
N ALA A 556 2.37 3.06 -20.86
CA ALA A 556 1.07 3.17 -20.22
C ALA A 556 0.08 3.96 -21.06
N ALA A 557 -1.22 3.72 -20.87
CA ALA A 557 -2.29 4.51 -21.48
C ALA A 557 -2.60 5.76 -20.64
N THR A 558 -3.31 6.74 -21.23
CA THR A 558 -3.85 7.89 -20.50
C THR A 558 -5.24 7.58 -19.93
N ASN A 559 -6.04 6.81 -20.66
CA ASN A 559 -7.34 6.31 -20.23
C ASN A 559 -7.48 4.84 -20.62
N TRP A 560 -8.55 4.21 -20.13
CA TRP A 560 -8.91 2.85 -20.48
C TRP A 560 -9.18 2.73 -21.99
N ASP A 561 -8.76 1.62 -22.58
CA ASP A 561 -8.90 1.30 -24.00
C ASP A 561 -8.21 2.29 -24.97
N GLU A 562 -7.46 3.25 -24.44
CA GLU A 562 -6.64 4.12 -25.28
C GLU A 562 -5.29 3.45 -25.63
N PRO A 563 -4.68 3.87 -26.75
CA PRO A 563 -3.33 3.43 -27.11
C PRO A 563 -2.32 3.73 -26.01
N ALA A 564 -1.48 2.75 -25.71
CA ALA A 564 -0.34 2.99 -24.83
C ALA A 564 0.74 3.80 -25.55
N GLU A 565 1.43 4.60 -24.79
CA GLU A 565 2.55 5.42 -25.24
C GLU A 565 3.67 5.38 -24.19
N VAL A 566 4.89 5.68 -24.61
CA VAL A 566 6.02 5.85 -23.69
C VAL A 566 5.82 7.15 -22.92
N LYS A 567 5.62 7.04 -21.60
CA LYS A 567 5.45 8.19 -20.69
C LYS A 567 6.67 8.35 -19.81
N THR A 568 7.00 9.60 -19.50
CA THR A 568 8.04 9.91 -18.52
C THR A 568 7.48 9.70 -17.11
N VAL A 569 8.16 8.85 -16.34
CA VAL A 569 7.90 8.69 -14.90
C VAL A 569 8.53 9.86 -14.16
N LEU A 570 7.72 10.59 -13.40
CA LEU A 570 8.22 11.73 -12.63
C LEU A 570 9.21 11.27 -11.56
N PRO A 571 10.18 12.13 -11.16
CA PRO A 571 11.02 11.86 -10.00
C PRO A 571 10.17 11.54 -8.76
N SER A 572 10.62 10.56 -7.99
CA SER A 572 9.91 10.10 -6.79
C SER A 572 9.69 11.23 -5.79
N ARG A 573 8.59 11.15 -5.07
CA ARG A 573 8.20 12.17 -4.09
C ARG A 573 9.13 12.13 -2.87
N PRO A 574 9.50 13.29 -2.30
CA PRO A 574 10.39 13.35 -1.13
C PRO A 574 9.87 12.59 0.10
N ASP A 575 8.54 12.39 0.21
CA ASP A 575 7.87 11.70 1.31
C ASP A 575 7.62 10.21 1.02
N SER A 576 8.26 9.64 -0.01
CA SER A 576 8.10 8.25 -0.44
C SER A 576 9.28 7.33 -0.05
N TYR A 577 9.07 6.02 -0.16
CA TYR A 577 10.15 5.04 -0.04
C TYR A 577 11.12 5.10 -1.22
N GLU A 578 10.62 5.44 -2.41
CA GLU A 578 11.44 5.59 -3.62
C GLU A 578 12.45 6.74 -3.45
N ALA A 579 12.07 7.85 -2.81
CA ALA A 579 13.02 8.92 -2.50
C ALA A 579 14.12 8.45 -1.54
N LEU A 580 13.77 7.69 -0.50
CA LEU A 580 14.78 7.11 0.41
C LEU A 580 15.76 6.20 -0.34
N CYS A 581 15.27 5.40 -1.29
CA CYS A 581 16.10 4.54 -2.11
C CYS A 581 17.01 5.36 -3.03
N HIS A 582 16.48 6.36 -3.70
CA HIS A 582 17.22 7.29 -4.55
C HIS A 582 18.34 8.01 -3.80
N ASP A 583 18.02 8.53 -2.62
CA ASP A 583 18.96 9.29 -1.77
C ASP A 583 20.13 8.45 -1.24
N THR A 584 20.09 7.10 -1.38
CA THR A 584 21.26 6.23 -1.11
C THR A 584 22.38 6.45 -2.10
N GLY A 585 22.11 6.98 -3.30
CA GLY A 585 23.04 7.12 -4.42
C GLY A 585 23.45 5.78 -5.06
N ILE A 586 22.77 4.67 -4.75
CA ILE A 586 23.05 3.33 -5.31
C ILE A 586 22.06 3.06 -6.43
N GLY A 587 22.53 3.02 -7.66
CA GLY A 587 21.66 2.91 -8.84
C GLY A 587 20.84 1.61 -8.93
N ARG A 588 21.30 0.50 -8.29
CA ARG A 588 20.61 -0.78 -8.29
C ARG A 588 21.04 -1.61 -7.10
N PHE A 589 20.05 -2.09 -6.31
CA PHE A 589 20.32 -2.91 -5.13
C PHE A 589 19.09 -3.74 -4.74
N MET A 590 19.29 -4.69 -3.83
CA MET A 590 18.20 -5.26 -3.05
C MET A 590 18.44 -5.01 -1.56
N VAL A 591 17.37 -4.98 -0.79
CA VAL A 591 17.43 -4.99 0.67
C VAL A 591 16.62 -6.14 1.23
N ASP A 592 17.23 -6.91 2.16
CA ASP A 592 16.58 -8.02 2.86
C ASP A 592 15.77 -7.46 4.05
N LEU A 593 14.44 -7.55 3.94
CA LEU A 593 13.50 -7.03 4.93
C LEU A 593 12.90 -8.12 5.84
N ARG A 594 13.41 -9.36 5.79
CA ARG A 594 12.91 -10.43 6.66
C ARG A 594 13.22 -10.15 8.14
N PRO A 595 12.32 -10.55 9.06
CA PRO A 595 12.58 -10.43 10.51
C PRO A 595 13.90 -11.08 10.92
N GLY A 596 14.68 -10.38 11.77
CA GLY A 596 16.02 -10.78 12.17
C GLY A 596 17.13 -10.39 11.17
N ARG A 597 16.76 -9.70 10.08
CA ARG A 597 17.67 -9.09 9.13
C ARG A 597 17.47 -7.58 9.17
N ASN A 598 18.54 -6.81 9.19
CA ASN A 598 18.49 -5.34 9.13
C ASN A 598 17.46 -4.71 10.10
N ASP A 599 17.27 -5.24 11.32
CA ASP A 599 16.18 -4.86 12.21
C ASP A 599 16.16 -3.37 12.56
N ALA A 600 17.31 -2.71 12.65
CA ALA A 600 17.39 -1.27 12.86
C ALA A 600 16.80 -0.49 11.70
N LEU A 601 17.12 -0.87 10.45
CA LEU A 601 16.52 -0.30 9.25
C LEU A 601 15.02 -0.60 9.19
N ARG A 602 14.63 -1.86 9.45
CA ARG A 602 13.20 -2.25 9.47
C ARG A 602 12.39 -1.36 10.42
N ASN A 603 12.94 -1.05 11.60
CA ASN A 603 12.27 -0.17 12.56
C ASN A 603 12.12 1.26 12.02
N ASP A 604 13.11 1.79 11.29
CA ASP A 604 13.00 3.10 10.65
C ASP A 604 11.95 3.10 9.52
N LEU A 605 11.91 2.03 8.72
CA LEU A 605 10.98 1.89 7.60
C LEU A 605 9.54 1.51 8.01
N ARG A 606 9.29 1.18 9.29
CA ARG A 606 7.93 0.96 9.83
C ARG A 606 7.09 2.22 9.90
N VAL A 607 7.70 3.38 9.83
CA VAL A 607 6.96 4.64 9.67
C VAL A 607 6.31 4.63 8.29
N PRO A 608 4.96 4.66 8.20
CA PRO A 608 4.29 4.62 6.91
C PRO A 608 4.73 5.80 6.02
N ARG A 609 5.14 5.46 4.79
CA ARG A 609 5.49 6.42 3.75
C ARG A 609 4.67 6.15 2.50
N LEU A 610 4.68 7.09 1.59
CA LEU A 610 4.14 6.85 0.26
C LEU A 610 4.96 5.79 -0.47
N GLU A 611 4.28 4.92 -1.18
CA GLU A 611 4.83 3.95 -2.13
C GLU A 611 4.12 4.14 -3.46
N ARG A 612 4.85 4.05 -4.57
CA ARG A 612 4.34 4.30 -5.92
C ARG A 612 3.78 3.03 -6.54
N TYR A 613 2.58 3.16 -7.13
CA TYR A 613 1.89 2.10 -7.84
C TYR A 613 1.39 2.63 -9.20
N ILE A 614 2.06 2.27 -10.29
CA ILE A 614 1.66 2.65 -11.65
C ILE A 614 1.05 1.42 -12.33
N GLY A 615 -0.27 1.42 -12.48
CA GLY A 615 -0.99 0.38 -13.21
C GLY A 615 -0.87 0.53 -14.73
N VAL A 616 -1.91 0.12 -15.45
CA VAL A 616 -2.00 0.23 -16.92
C VAL A 616 -2.24 1.67 -17.38
N ILE A 617 -2.68 2.54 -16.48
CA ILE A 617 -2.90 3.97 -16.73
C ILE A 617 -1.88 4.76 -15.93
N TYR A 618 -1.25 5.74 -16.58
CA TYR A 618 -0.38 6.68 -15.90
C TYR A 618 -0.69 8.13 -16.30
N ARG A 619 -0.97 8.95 -15.28
CA ARG A 619 -1.25 10.38 -15.42
C ARG A 619 -0.31 11.19 -14.53
N PRO A 620 0.80 11.70 -15.07
CA PRO A 620 1.77 12.48 -14.28
C PRO A 620 1.16 13.65 -13.53
N ASP A 621 0.21 14.37 -14.14
CA ASP A 621 -0.44 15.55 -13.54
C ASP A 621 -1.24 15.25 -12.26
N THR A 622 -1.71 14.02 -12.10
CA THR A 622 -2.48 13.57 -10.92
C THR A 622 -1.76 12.51 -10.10
N GLU A 623 -0.49 12.23 -10.38
CA GLU A 623 0.30 11.13 -9.82
C GLU A 623 0.18 11.02 -8.29
N ARG A 624 0.21 12.17 -7.59
CA ARG A 624 0.09 12.21 -6.12
C ARG A 624 -1.18 11.55 -5.59
N MET A 625 -2.29 11.70 -6.27
CA MET A 625 -3.60 11.21 -5.83
C MET A 625 -3.93 9.83 -6.39
N SER A 626 -3.40 9.52 -7.58
CA SER A 626 -3.79 8.34 -8.35
C SER A 626 -2.76 7.19 -8.31
N HIS A 627 -1.49 7.47 -7.93
CA HIS A 627 -0.41 6.50 -8.03
C HIS A 627 0.45 6.39 -6.77
N TYR A 628 0.04 6.99 -5.66
CA TYR A 628 0.73 6.86 -4.37
C TYR A 628 -0.25 6.55 -3.25
N THR A 629 0.08 5.55 -2.45
CA THR A 629 -0.64 5.23 -1.22
C THR A 629 0.34 5.04 -0.07
N HIS A 630 -0.10 5.23 1.18
CA HIS A 630 0.76 4.95 2.32
C HIS A 630 0.85 3.45 2.57
N ALA A 631 2.06 3.04 2.89
CA ALA A 631 2.39 1.66 3.14
C ALA A 631 3.45 1.53 4.23
N CYS A 632 3.62 0.34 4.79
CA CYS A 632 4.68 -0.02 5.70
C CYS A 632 5.58 -1.05 5.02
N LEU A 633 6.61 -0.61 4.30
CA LEU A 633 7.43 -1.42 3.41
C LEU A 633 7.96 -2.72 4.06
N PRO A 634 8.57 -2.71 5.27
CA PRO A 634 9.16 -3.91 5.87
C PRO A 634 8.14 -4.92 6.41
N GLU A 635 6.86 -4.55 6.45
CA GLU A 635 5.77 -5.46 6.82
C GLU A 635 5.03 -5.99 5.59
N GLN A 636 5.13 -5.29 4.44
CA GLN A 636 4.59 -5.77 3.17
C GLN A 636 5.48 -6.84 2.53
N TYR A 637 6.83 -6.61 2.52
CA TYR A 637 7.77 -7.39 1.73
C TYR A 637 8.85 -8.04 2.59
N ASP A 638 9.33 -9.22 2.14
CA ASP A 638 10.53 -9.89 2.65
C ASP A 638 11.81 -9.36 2.00
N GLY A 639 11.69 -8.73 0.84
CA GLY A 639 12.78 -8.08 0.12
C GLY A 639 12.25 -6.98 -0.78
N PHE A 640 13.09 -5.99 -1.04
CA PHE A 640 12.75 -4.90 -1.96
C PHE A 640 13.90 -4.68 -2.94
N VAL A 641 13.57 -4.66 -4.23
CA VAL A 641 14.52 -4.51 -5.34
C VAL A 641 14.37 -3.10 -5.89
N TRP A 642 15.50 -2.43 -6.06
CA TRP A 642 15.57 -1.06 -6.49
C TRP A 642 16.30 -0.89 -7.81
N PHE A 643 15.70 -0.09 -8.70
CA PHE A 643 16.34 0.44 -9.91
C PHE A 643 16.13 1.95 -9.93
N ASP A 644 17.20 2.74 -9.90
CA ASP A 644 17.09 4.20 -9.84
C ASP A 644 16.46 4.79 -11.11
N GLU A 645 16.82 4.26 -12.25
CA GLU A 645 16.28 4.64 -13.56
C GLU A 645 15.81 3.41 -14.33
N THR A 646 14.63 3.51 -14.95
CA THR A 646 14.00 2.41 -15.68
C THR A 646 13.41 2.86 -17.01
N TYR A 647 13.18 1.89 -17.91
CA TYR A 647 12.74 2.16 -19.28
C TYR A 647 11.47 1.36 -19.63
N ALA A 648 10.66 1.97 -20.51
CA ALA A 648 9.43 1.34 -20.99
C ALA A 648 9.72 0.03 -21.74
N VAL A 649 8.82 -0.94 -21.60
CA VAL A 649 8.83 -2.16 -22.45
C VAL A 649 8.65 -1.81 -23.92
N THR A 650 9.14 -2.69 -24.80
CA THR A 650 8.92 -2.60 -26.24
C THR A 650 7.78 -3.54 -26.64
N PRO A 651 6.59 -3.03 -27.01
CA PRO A 651 5.48 -3.87 -27.47
C PRO A 651 5.84 -4.62 -28.76
N ILE A 652 5.38 -5.87 -28.90
CA ILE A 652 5.52 -6.67 -30.13
C ILE A 652 4.48 -6.23 -31.16
N SER A 653 3.27 -5.84 -30.72
CA SER A 653 2.19 -5.34 -31.58
C SER A 653 1.70 -4.00 -31.05
N THR A 654 1.57 -3.02 -31.94
CA THR A 654 1.03 -1.69 -31.63
C THR A 654 -0.46 -1.57 -31.95
N GLN A 655 -1.10 -2.61 -32.49
CA GLN A 655 -2.51 -2.55 -32.86
C GLN A 655 -3.40 -2.99 -31.70
N ILE A 656 -4.04 -2.03 -31.06
CA ILE A 656 -5.20 -2.28 -30.18
C ILE A 656 -6.41 -2.51 -31.08
N ARG A 657 -7.12 -3.61 -30.90
CA ARG A 657 -8.41 -3.82 -31.55
C ARG A 657 -9.48 -3.14 -30.69
N ALA A 658 -10.00 -2.03 -31.19
CA ALA A 658 -11.12 -1.34 -30.56
C ALA A 658 -12.34 -2.28 -30.47
N GLY A 659 -12.94 -2.40 -29.30
CA GLY A 659 -14.18 -3.17 -29.06
C GLY A 659 -14.00 -4.54 -28.46
N GLU A 660 -12.80 -4.91 -27.96
CA GLU A 660 -12.60 -6.13 -27.16
C GLU A 660 -12.52 -5.79 -25.67
N ASP A 661 -13.33 -6.44 -24.94
CA ASP A 661 -13.55 -6.50 -23.49
C ASP A 661 -12.70 -5.58 -22.57
N ASP A 662 -13.40 -4.75 -21.90
CA ASP A 662 -12.98 -3.74 -20.98
C ASP A 662 -12.49 -4.34 -19.62
N THR A 663 -11.28 -4.01 -19.19
CA THR A 663 -10.80 -4.33 -17.83
C THR A 663 -11.18 -3.24 -16.82
N TYR A 664 -11.97 -2.24 -17.28
CA TYR A 664 -12.48 -1.13 -16.49
C TYR A 664 -13.40 -1.61 -15.35
N PRO A 665 -13.52 -0.85 -14.23
CA PRO A 665 -12.96 0.48 -13.99
C PRO A 665 -11.82 0.51 -12.96
N PHE A 666 -11.40 -0.60 -12.37
CA PHE A 666 -10.61 -0.61 -11.15
C PHE A 666 -9.25 -1.30 -11.28
N GLY A 667 -8.76 -1.52 -12.48
CA GLY A 667 -7.38 -1.92 -12.67
C GLY A 667 -6.47 -0.73 -12.35
N LEU A 668 -5.93 -0.68 -11.16
CA LEU A 668 -4.79 0.17 -10.84
C LEU A 668 -3.58 -0.28 -11.62
#